data_fb9f64572e28a13bad2f22efe28c3bab
#
_entry.id   fb9f64572e28a13bad2f22efe28c3bab
#
_cell.length_a   1.000
_cell.length_b   1.000
_cell.length_c   1.000
_cell.angle_alpha   90.00
_cell.angle_beta   90.00
_cell.angle_gamma   90.00
#
_symmetry.space_group_name_H-M   'P 1'
#
loop_
_entity.id
_entity.type
_entity.pdbx_description
1 polymer ?
#
loop_
_entity_poly.entity_id
_entity_poly.type
_entity_poly.pdbx_seq_one_letter_code
_entity_poly.pdbx_strand_id
1 'polypeptide(L)'
;VAGYEKNCMTSIRLVLTAALLVPTGLMLGACAGGGGGGGSAVTPLSPPPPPPPPPPPPPPPPFPATIAQPSAFETREYNATVGLPLIGASSAYAIGATGQGIRVAVIDTGSITDHPDFIGASITTFDVCASTACPGYDVTGDSITQIRQSDDIDTGGHGTLVTGVIAAVRQDDFTTSVDDTVANGIQGIAYEASVLAIRADSPGSCARTGQDEGCAFADSNLVRAIDYAIAQGVTIINMSLGGEIDSDPTLENAVRRAAQAGILVVISAGNEAEPAGTDDMGNSVDAVGQTPSEPAYIAGEAASLGRVVAVGSIDTSRKISDFSNRAGNAAMNYYLMAPGEGVVTTGLDDNITNPGDPTNDLDSDGDYYRVSGTSFSAPYVAGALALLLDAFPNLKNNPELALQILLDTADDYVDASPDLITGEVAGAGADSVSGVGIMNLAEAFRPQGQQTLSISIDRVSLGEALAPSGGAFGDWASNSGAFNGLVFQDKYDRGFRLDAEATAKSLPKGLLGSRVVDMNTRADWAASQSRAIAVGDLSFAWFTPRVQEDRLAPYQAEPVTNFQAAYSFSGGEVEFGRGGGISRLAPVVTLFNEPGIGNAFSTSGSWARVSHEIEFGLTMDLFTATEETRSLTGVSVGRDARFWSFRAGISSASDEETALGGSLQNRFGETDQAAMTAYSLEGEWNPFGRLTLNSGMEMASVDLPGVDTQDIWTSRWSVGATHPAGPGALSFVVAQPRRAEAGTIRFLAPTGIDDRGEILQSDVEAGLTPSGRQIDYETRYRFTLFGDWTGEASAALSTSPNHISGSGDESVAWFAVGTKW
;
A
#
# COMPACT_ATOMS: atom_id res chain seq x y z
N VAL A 1 17.57 19.63 64.70
CA VAL A 1 18.67 18.72 64.58
C VAL A 1 18.08 17.34 64.51
N ALA A 2 18.25 16.64 63.43
CA ALA A 2 17.95 15.24 63.20
C ALA A 2 16.49 14.76 63.33
N GLY A 3 15.95 14.36 62.18
CA GLY A 3 14.84 13.42 62.13
C GLY A 3 13.63 13.80 61.30
N TYR A 4 13.82 14.01 59.99
CA TYR A 4 12.73 13.95 59.01
C TYR A 4 13.28 13.70 57.59
N GLU A 5 14.04 12.67 57.45
CA GLU A 5 14.38 12.06 56.17
C GLU A 5 14.36 10.56 56.33
N LYS A 6 13.25 9.91 56.05
CA LYS A 6 13.10 8.50 55.72
C LYS A 6 11.63 8.09 55.82
N ASN A 7 10.82 8.49 54.84
CA ASN A 7 9.51 7.83 54.67
C ASN A 7 8.87 8.14 53.31
N CYS A 8 9.66 8.27 52.23
CA CYS A 8 9.10 8.42 50.90
C CYS A 8 9.72 7.48 49.84
N MET A 9 10.40 6.43 50.28
CA MET A 9 10.98 5.43 49.35
C MET A 9 10.64 3.97 49.66
N THR A 10 9.58 3.73 50.42
CA THR A 10 9.21 2.33 50.79
C THR A 10 7.82 1.94 50.30
N SER A 11 7.18 2.72 49.44
CA SER A 11 5.83 2.37 48.95
C SER A 11 5.77 1.85 47.52
N ILE A 12 6.90 1.63 46.83
CA ILE A 12 6.92 1.15 45.43
C ILE A 12 7.42 -0.30 45.30
N ARG A 13 7.61 -1.03 46.39
CA ARG A 13 8.06 -2.43 46.33
C ARG A 13 7.13 -3.47 47.00
N LEU A 14 5.83 -3.22 47.03
CA LEU A 14 4.91 -4.19 47.65
C LEU A 14 3.63 -4.47 46.83
N VAL A 15 3.74 -4.59 45.49
CA VAL A 15 2.65 -5.09 44.63
C VAL A 15 3.17 -6.09 43.60
N LEU A 16 4.15 -6.91 43.95
CA LEU A 16 4.58 -7.97 43.03
C LEU A 16 4.92 -9.27 43.76
N THR A 17 4.04 -9.75 44.65
CA THR A 17 4.14 -11.15 45.17
C THR A 17 2.82 -11.55 45.83
N ALA A 18 1.81 -11.83 45.06
CA ALA A 18 0.62 -12.55 45.51
C ALA A 18 -0.15 -13.17 44.34
N ALA A 19 0.46 -14.17 43.68
CA ALA A 19 -0.28 -15.09 42.83
C ALA A 19 0.55 -16.35 42.63
N LEU A 20 0.58 -17.22 43.63
CA LEU A 20 0.98 -18.65 43.49
C LEU A 20 0.70 -19.36 44.81
N LEU A 21 -0.52 -19.84 44.97
CA LEU A 21 -0.82 -20.92 45.94
C LEU A 21 -2.06 -21.69 45.46
N VAL A 22 -1.81 -22.81 44.81
CA VAL A 22 -2.78 -23.86 44.54
C VAL A 22 -2.79 -24.79 45.76
N PRO A 23 -3.93 -25.15 46.33
CA PRO A 23 -3.98 -26.24 47.33
C PRO A 23 -4.24 -27.57 46.66
N THR A 24 -3.30 -28.46 46.77
CA THR A 24 -3.45 -29.90 46.58
C THR A 24 -4.23 -30.51 47.78
N GLY A 25 -5.42 -31.03 47.47
CA GLY A 25 -6.21 -31.79 48.43
C GLY A 25 -5.93 -33.30 48.29
N LEU A 26 -5.36 -33.90 49.29
CA LEU A 26 -5.21 -35.34 49.44
C LEU A 26 -6.54 -35.97 49.82
N MET A 27 -6.92 -37.08 49.15
CA MET A 27 -7.92 -38.05 49.60
C MET A 27 -7.22 -39.25 50.21
N LEU A 28 -7.49 -39.52 51.48
CA LEU A 28 -7.21 -40.77 52.11
C LEU A 28 -8.47 -41.63 52.18
N GLY A 29 -8.33 -42.89 51.77
CA GLY A 29 -9.35 -43.91 51.80
C GLY A 29 -9.62 -44.55 53.15
N ALA A 30 -10.72 -45.23 53.25
CA ALA A 30 -10.99 -46.22 54.27
C ALA A 30 -11.70 -47.43 53.68
N CYS A 31 -11.10 -48.61 53.90
CA CYS A 31 -11.69 -49.88 53.59
C CYS A 31 -12.69 -50.32 54.68
N ALA A 32 -13.81 -50.94 54.29
CA ALA A 32 -14.40 -51.98 55.12
C ALA A 32 -15.21 -52.92 54.23
N GLY A 33 -15.04 -54.23 54.43
CA GLY A 33 -15.48 -55.33 53.63
C GLY A 33 -16.81 -55.95 54.06
N GLY A 34 -17.17 -57.01 53.34
CA GLY A 34 -18.19 -57.96 53.72
C GLY A 34 -19.05 -58.55 52.64
N GLY A 35 -18.67 -59.67 52.10
CA GLY A 35 -19.36 -60.87 51.87
C GLY A 35 -20.62 -61.04 51.07
N GLY A 36 -20.54 -61.89 50.02
CA GLY A 36 -21.53 -62.88 49.73
C GLY A 36 -22.42 -62.80 48.50
N GLY A 37 -22.17 -63.76 47.55
CA GLY A 37 -23.28 -64.41 46.83
C GLY A 37 -23.55 -64.03 45.36
N GLY A 38 -23.04 -64.86 44.49
CA GLY A 38 -23.49 -65.47 43.24
C GLY A 38 -24.50 -64.72 42.35
N GLY A 39 -24.03 -64.53 41.11
CA GLY A 39 -24.94 -64.20 39.99
C GLY A 39 -24.15 -63.58 38.83
N SER A 40 -23.81 -64.42 37.82
CA SER A 40 -23.17 -63.93 36.58
C SER A 40 -24.13 -63.11 35.79
N ALA A 41 -24.03 -61.77 35.88
CA ALA A 41 -24.60 -60.85 34.95
C ALA A 41 -23.48 -60.31 34.05
N VAL A 42 -23.51 -60.64 32.79
CA VAL A 42 -22.65 -60.06 31.73
C VAL A 42 -22.97 -58.56 31.61
N THR A 43 -22.13 -57.75 32.19
CA THR A 43 -22.20 -56.30 31.94
C THR A 43 -21.84 -55.98 30.48
N PRO A 44 -22.68 -55.23 29.75
CA PRO A 44 -22.30 -54.76 28.43
C PRO A 44 -21.07 -53.86 28.57
N LEU A 45 -20.03 -54.13 27.76
CA LEU A 45 -18.89 -53.26 27.59
C LEU A 45 -19.35 -51.87 27.19
N SER A 46 -19.02 -50.84 27.94
CA SER A 46 -19.23 -49.46 27.54
C SER A 46 -18.56 -49.22 26.19
N PRO A 47 -19.20 -48.54 25.26
CA PRO A 47 -18.57 -48.21 24.00
C PRO A 47 -17.28 -47.42 24.27
N PRO A 48 -16.20 -47.60 23.47
CA PRO A 48 -15.00 -46.84 23.60
C PRO A 48 -15.31 -45.34 23.51
N PRO A 49 -14.59 -44.44 24.23
CA PRO A 49 -14.79 -43.02 24.13
C PRO A 49 -14.57 -42.60 22.67
N PRO A 50 -15.34 -41.64 22.16
CA PRO A 50 -15.13 -41.12 20.82
C PRO A 50 -13.66 -40.65 20.68
N PRO A 51 -13.05 -40.82 19.49
CA PRO A 51 -11.71 -40.32 19.26
C PRO A 51 -11.65 -38.81 19.56
N PRO A 52 -10.54 -38.29 20.08
CA PRO A 52 -10.39 -36.88 20.29
C PRO A 52 -10.62 -36.14 18.98
N PRO A 53 -11.24 -34.96 19.00
CA PRO A 53 -11.40 -34.16 17.80
C PRO A 53 -10.02 -33.95 17.14
N PRO A 54 -9.95 -33.93 15.80
CA PRO A 54 -8.68 -33.64 15.12
C PRO A 54 -8.13 -32.31 15.64
N PRO A 55 -6.80 -32.17 15.74
CA PRO A 55 -6.22 -30.90 16.10
C PRO A 55 -6.73 -29.82 15.16
N PRO A 56 -6.96 -28.58 15.61
CA PRO A 56 -7.32 -27.49 14.74
C PRO A 56 -6.28 -27.39 13.61
N PRO A 57 -6.69 -27.08 12.39
CA PRO A 57 -5.76 -26.87 11.29
C PRO A 57 -4.69 -25.86 11.75
N PRO A 58 -3.43 -26.02 11.33
CA PRO A 58 -2.42 -25.03 11.62
C PRO A 58 -2.93 -23.66 11.15
N PRO A 59 -2.63 -22.59 11.89
CA PRO A 59 -2.98 -21.24 11.42
C PRO A 59 -2.42 -21.06 10.00
N PRO A 60 -3.13 -20.40 9.09
CA PRO A 60 -2.62 -20.12 7.77
C PRO A 60 -1.22 -19.51 7.90
N PRO A 61 -0.28 -19.86 7.02
CA PRO A 61 1.05 -19.30 7.06
C PRO A 61 0.91 -17.78 7.07
N PRO A 62 1.61 -17.07 7.96
CA PRO A 62 1.55 -15.62 7.95
C PRO A 62 1.90 -15.16 6.56
N PHE A 63 1.12 -14.23 6.02
CA PHE A 63 1.43 -13.53 4.78
C PHE A 63 2.93 -13.26 4.75
N PRO A 64 3.68 -13.58 3.67
CA PRO A 64 5.13 -13.70 3.72
C PRO A 64 5.74 -12.51 4.46
N ALA A 65 6.51 -12.80 5.50
CA ALA A 65 7.06 -11.77 6.40
C ALA A 65 8.03 -10.81 5.67
N THR A 66 8.55 -11.26 4.53
CA THR A 66 9.43 -10.52 3.63
C THR A 66 9.06 -10.85 2.19
N ILE A 67 8.81 -9.83 1.39
CA ILE A 67 8.75 -9.98 -0.06
C ILE A 67 10.15 -10.38 -0.51
N ALA A 68 10.28 -11.57 -1.09
CA ALA A 68 11.54 -12.02 -1.66
C ALA A 68 11.91 -11.13 -2.86
N GLN A 69 13.20 -11.08 -3.20
CA GLN A 69 13.59 -10.38 -4.42
C GLN A 69 13.22 -11.24 -5.64
N PRO A 70 12.62 -10.68 -6.69
CA PRO A 70 12.28 -11.44 -7.91
C PRO A 70 13.45 -12.24 -8.46
N SER A 71 14.66 -11.69 -8.45
CA SER A 71 15.88 -12.36 -8.89
C SER A 71 16.22 -13.67 -8.16
N ALA A 72 15.65 -13.91 -6.99
CA ALA A 72 15.81 -15.18 -6.28
C ALA A 72 15.07 -16.35 -6.96
N PHE A 73 14.11 -16.04 -7.82
CA PHE A 73 13.31 -17.01 -8.60
C PHE A 73 13.76 -17.14 -10.04
N GLU A 74 14.69 -16.33 -10.52
CA GLU A 74 15.24 -16.36 -11.88
C GLU A 74 16.31 -17.44 -12.01
N THR A 75 15.91 -18.70 -11.76
CA THR A 75 16.74 -19.89 -11.86
C THR A 75 17.11 -20.20 -13.32
N ARG A 76 17.94 -21.23 -13.53
CA ARG A 76 18.24 -21.70 -14.90
C ARG A 76 16.99 -22.24 -15.60
N GLU A 77 16.17 -22.99 -14.88
CA GLU A 77 14.89 -23.53 -15.33
C GLU A 77 13.90 -22.42 -15.72
N TYR A 78 13.74 -21.40 -14.86
CA TYR A 78 12.97 -20.20 -15.16
C TYR A 78 13.42 -19.52 -16.47
N ASN A 79 14.73 -19.39 -16.65
CA ASN A 79 15.31 -18.75 -17.85
C ASN A 79 15.26 -19.67 -19.09
N ALA A 80 15.25 -20.99 -18.92
CA ALA A 80 15.11 -21.95 -20.03
C ALA A 80 13.72 -21.87 -20.68
N THR A 81 12.70 -21.56 -19.90
CA THR A 81 11.31 -21.43 -20.36
C THR A 81 11.07 -20.22 -21.28
N VAL A 82 12.05 -19.34 -21.49
CA VAL A 82 12.05 -18.15 -22.36
C VAL A 82 10.89 -17.19 -22.09
N GLY A 83 9.65 -17.64 -22.04
CA GLY A 83 8.44 -16.82 -21.86
C GLY A 83 8.33 -16.19 -20.47
N LEU A 84 8.74 -16.89 -19.42
CA LEU A 84 8.64 -16.38 -18.04
C LEU A 84 9.43 -15.07 -17.81
N PRO A 85 10.69 -14.94 -18.26
CA PRO A 85 11.43 -13.67 -18.18
C PRO A 85 10.79 -12.54 -18.98
N LEU A 86 10.22 -12.83 -20.16
CA LEU A 86 9.62 -11.83 -21.04
C LEU A 86 8.42 -11.10 -20.41
N ILE A 87 7.69 -11.80 -19.54
CA ILE A 87 6.50 -11.28 -18.85
C ILE A 87 6.75 -10.90 -17.38
N GLY A 88 7.99 -11.11 -16.87
CA GLY A 88 8.35 -10.77 -15.49
C GLY A 88 7.68 -11.65 -14.42
N ALA A 89 7.50 -12.96 -14.69
CA ALA A 89 6.80 -13.89 -13.80
C ALA A 89 7.46 -14.04 -12.42
N SER A 90 8.77 -13.78 -12.28
CA SER A 90 9.49 -13.80 -11.01
C SER A 90 8.91 -12.83 -9.96
N SER A 91 8.23 -11.75 -10.40
CA SER A 91 7.56 -10.80 -9.51
C SER A 91 6.36 -11.42 -8.79
N ALA A 92 5.64 -12.33 -9.43
CA ALA A 92 4.57 -13.10 -8.80
C ALA A 92 5.12 -14.07 -7.75
N TYR A 93 6.19 -14.80 -8.11
CA TYR A 93 6.83 -15.75 -7.20
C TYR A 93 7.44 -15.07 -5.97
N ALA A 94 7.92 -13.83 -6.12
CA ALA A 94 8.49 -13.04 -5.03
C ALA A 94 7.49 -12.76 -3.89
N ILE A 95 6.20 -12.75 -4.17
CA ILE A 95 5.14 -12.61 -3.16
C ILE A 95 4.50 -13.95 -2.79
N GLY A 96 5.01 -15.07 -3.33
CA GLY A 96 4.57 -16.42 -2.99
C GLY A 96 3.47 -16.97 -3.88
N ALA A 97 3.12 -16.32 -4.99
CA ALA A 97 2.14 -16.82 -5.95
C ALA A 97 2.74 -17.98 -6.76
N THR A 98 2.10 -19.13 -6.73
CA THR A 98 2.52 -20.35 -7.45
C THR A 98 1.38 -20.99 -8.26
N GLY A 99 0.17 -20.45 -8.10
CA GLY A 99 -1.07 -21.00 -8.63
C GLY A 99 -1.73 -22.02 -7.70
N GLN A 100 -1.21 -22.18 -6.46
CA GLN A 100 -1.72 -23.16 -5.52
C GLN A 100 -3.21 -22.94 -5.21
N GLY A 101 -3.98 -24.03 -5.23
CA GLY A 101 -5.40 -23.99 -4.94
C GLY A 101 -6.27 -23.43 -6.08
N ILE A 102 -5.71 -23.16 -7.26
CA ILE A 102 -6.43 -22.78 -8.47
C ILE A 102 -6.50 -23.95 -9.42
N ARG A 103 -7.68 -24.17 -10.01
CA ARG A 103 -7.91 -25.25 -10.96
C ARG A 103 -8.14 -24.71 -12.36
N VAL A 104 -7.26 -25.10 -13.28
CA VAL A 104 -7.30 -24.72 -14.70
C VAL A 104 -7.75 -25.93 -15.53
N ALA A 105 -8.78 -25.79 -16.35
CA ALA A 105 -9.10 -26.78 -17.38
C ALA A 105 -8.34 -26.44 -18.66
N VAL A 106 -7.65 -27.41 -19.22
CA VAL A 106 -7.05 -27.35 -20.57
C VAL A 106 -7.93 -28.18 -21.48
N ILE A 107 -8.66 -27.54 -22.39
CA ILE A 107 -9.50 -28.20 -23.38
C ILE A 107 -8.69 -28.31 -24.66
N ASP A 108 -8.22 -29.54 -24.97
CA ASP A 108 -7.22 -29.78 -25.99
C ASP A 108 -7.23 -31.27 -26.41
N THR A 109 -6.09 -31.82 -26.84
CA THR A 109 -5.92 -33.22 -27.21
C THR A 109 -5.73 -34.16 -26.02
N GLY A 110 -5.81 -33.69 -24.82
CA GLY A 110 -5.49 -34.39 -23.56
C GLY A 110 -4.13 -34.01 -22.99
N SER A 111 -3.57 -34.84 -22.12
CA SER A 111 -2.19 -34.69 -21.63
C SER A 111 -1.70 -36.01 -21.06
N ILE A 112 -0.44 -36.36 -21.28
CA ILE A 112 0.23 -37.41 -20.51
C ILE A 112 0.44 -36.89 -19.05
N THR A 113 0.65 -37.78 -18.11
CA THR A 113 0.85 -37.48 -16.71
C THR A 113 2.16 -38.02 -16.14
N ASP A 114 2.90 -38.74 -16.95
CA ASP A 114 4.15 -39.42 -16.59
C ASP A 114 5.40 -38.72 -17.17
N HIS A 115 5.23 -37.54 -17.79
CA HIS A 115 6.35 -36.68 -18.16
C HIS A 115 7.19 -36.33 -16.92
N PRO A 116 8.54 -36.29 -17.03
CA PRO A 116 9.42 -35.96 -15.90
C PRO A 116 9.01 -34.70 -15.15
N ASP A 117 8.64 -33.62 -15.85
CA ASP A 117 8.22 -32.34 -15.25
C ASP A 117 6.78 -32.34 -14.76
N PHE A 118 6.04 -33.44 -14.92
CA PHE A 118 4.71 -33.60 -14.31
C PHE A 118 4.73 -34.48 -13.05
N ILE A 119 5.90 -35.01 -12.68
CA ILE A 119 6.02 -35.80 -11.45
C ILE A 119 5.82 -34.89 -10.24
N GLY A 120 4.70 -35.08 -9.53
CA GLY A 120 4.30 -34.23 -8.40
C GLY A 120 3.30 -33.15 -8.77
N ALA A 121 3.05 -32.88 -10.05
CA ALA A 121 1.97 -31.99 -10.49
C ALA A 121 0.58 -32.58 -10.18
N SER A 122 -0.40 -31.70 -9.98
CA SER A 122 -1.80 -32.09 -9.79
C SER A 122 -2.54 -32.10 -11.13
N ILE A 123 -2.29 -33.08 -11.98
CA ILE A 123 -2.93 -33.22 -13.29
C ILE A 123 -3.95 -34.35 -13.25
N THR A 124 -5.16 -34.09 -13.73
CA THR A 124 -6.23 -35.07 -13.92
C THR A 124 -6.71 -35.01 -15.35
N THR A 125 -7.04 -36.15 -15.94
CA THR A 125 -7.46 -36.25 -17.34
C THR A 125 -8.91 -36.66 -17.48
N PHE A 126 -9.58 -36.18 -18.54
CA PHE A 126 -10.92 -36.58 -18.92
C PHE A 126 -11.05 -36.58 -20.45
N ASP A 127 -11.69 -37.61 -21.03
CA ASP A 127 -11.97 -37.69 -22.46
C ASP A 127 -13.49 -37.63 -22.70
N VAL A 128 -13.95 -36.61 -23.43
CA VAL A 128 -15.36 -36.41 -23.74
C VAL A 128 -15.94 -37.50 -24.64
N CYS A 129 -15.11 -38.27 -25.32
CA CYS A 129 -15.47 -39.33 -26.27
C CYS A 129 -15.23 -40.74 -25.72
N ALA A 130 -14.73 -40.91 -24.49
CA ALA A 130 -14.44 -42.26 -23.93
C ALA A 130 -15.68 -43.11 -23.68
N SER A 131 -16.84 -42.50 -23.36
CA SER A 131 -18.09 -43.19 -23.09
C SER A 131 -19.24 -42.73 -23.95
N THR A 132 -19.05 -41.74 -24.79
CA THR A 132 -20.07 -41.13 -25.66
C THR A 132 -19.54 -41.10 -27.10
N ALA A 133 -20.33 -41.56 -28.07
CA ALA A 133 -19.95 -41.51 -29.46
C ALA A 133 -19.82 -40.05 -29.95
N CYS A 134 -18.68 -39.73 -30.53
CA CYS A 134 -18.30 -38.42 -31.04
C CYS A 134 -18.18 -38.43 -32.55
N PRO A 135 -18.37 -37.31 -33.24
CA PRO A 135 -17.89 -37.10 -34.57
C PRO A 135 -16.37 -37.34 -34.61
N GLY A 136 -15.89 -38.06 -35.60
CA GLY A 136 -14.49 -38.46 -35.75
C GLY A 136 -14.18 -38.96 -37.14
N TYR A 137 -13.04 -39.59 -37.30
CA TYR A 137 -12.52 -40.07 -38.58
C TYR A 137 -12.12 -41.54 -38.45
N ASP A 138 -12.30 -42.33 -39.52
CA ASP A 138 -11.78 -43.70 -39.60
C ASP A 138 -10.32 -43.67 -40.11
N VAL A 139 -9.74 -44.88 -40.23
CA VAL A 139 -8.35 -45.08 -40.74
C VAL A 139 -8.14 -44.62 -42.18
N THR A 140 -9.20 -44.37 -42.92
CA THR A 140 -9.18 -43.86 -44.29
C THR A 140 -9.41 -42.34 -44.37
N GLY A 141 -9.70 -41.69 -43.22
CA GLY A 141 -10.01 -40.26 -43.13
C GLY A 141 -11.47 -39.95 -43.40
N ASP A 142 -12.35 -40.96 -43.54
CA ASP A 142 -13.80 -40.74 -43.71
C ASP A 142 -14.48 -40.36 -42.37
N SER A 143 -15.41 -39.38 -42.42
CA SER A 143 -16.13 -38.92 -41.24
C SER A 143 -17.06 -40.02 -40.71
N ILE A 144 -16.88 -40.38 -39.46
CA ILE A 144 -17.72 -41.39 -38.75
C ILE A 144 -18.10 -40.85 -37.34
N THR A 145 -19.01 -41.59 -36.69
CA THR A 145 -19.33 -41.35 -35.28
C THR A 145 -18.87 -42.56 -34.47
N GLN A 146 -17.97 -42.35 -33.53
CA GLN A 146 -17.36 -43.45 -32.78
C GLN A 146 -17.10 -43.10 -31.32
N ILE A 147 -16.98 -44.12 -30.49
CA ILE A 147 -16.44 -43.99 -29.13
C ILE A 147 -14.93 -44.19 -29.23
N ARG A 148 -14.15 -43.32 -28.59
CA ARG A 148 -12.71 -43.42 -28.58
C ARG A 148 -12.26 -44.70 -27.87
N GLN A 149 -11.34 -45.42 -28.44
CA GLN A 149 -10.73 -46.60 -27.80
C GLN A 149 -9.83 -46.11 -26.64
N SER A 150 -9.75 -46.85 -25.55
CA SER A 150 -9.32 -46.42 -24.22
C SER A 150 -7.81 -46.22 -24.05
N ASP A 151 -6.98 -46.35 -25.04
CA ASP A 151 -5.54 -46.51 -24.83
C ASP A 151 -4.72 -45.29 -25.25
N ASP A 152 -5.35 -44.21 -25.66
CA ASP A 152 -4.69 -42.97 -26.09
C ASP A 152 -5.04 -41.78 -25.19
N ILE A 153 -4.10 -41.38 -24.37
CA ILE A 153 -4.27 -40.23 -23.42
C ILE A 153 -4.03 -38.90 -24.13
N ASP A 154 -3.06 -38.84 -25.06
CA ASP A 154 -2.81 -37.67 -25.91
C ASP A 154 -2.10 -38.13 -27.20
N THR A 155 -2.84 -38.41 -28.28
CA THR A 155 -2.23 -38.83 -29.54
C THR A 155 -1.66 -37.69 -30.36
N GLY A 156 -2.03 -36.47 -30.08
CA GLY A 156 -1.57 -35.29 -30.82
C GLY A 156 -0.40 -34.55 -30.17
N GLY A 157 -0.13 -34.82 -28.91
CA GLY A 157 0.95 -34.19 -28.15
C GLY A 157 0.66 -32.72 -27.76
N HIS A 158 -0.23 -32.03 -28.48
CA HIS A 158 -0.48 -30.57 -28.30
C HIS A 158 -0.97 -30.20 -26.90
N GLY A 159 -1.90 -30.96 -26.35
CA GLY A 159 -2.40 -30.68 -24.99
C GLY A 159 -1.36 -30.92 -23.91
N THR A 160 -0.40 -31.84 -24.11
CA THR A 160 0.76 -32.01 -23.22
C THR A 160 1.68 -30.81 -23.28
N LEU A 161 1.98 -30.27 -24.47
CA LEU A 161 2.76 -29.06 -24.66
C LEU A 161 2.11 -27.86 -23.95
N VAL A 162 0.80 -27.66 -24.11
CA VAL A 162 0.01 -26.58 -23.48
C VAL A 162 -0.01 -26.73 -21.96
N THR A 163 -0.18 -27.96 -21.45
CA THR A 163 -0.19 -28.25 -20.00
C THR A 163 1.14 -27.91 -19.37
N GLY A 164 2.25 -28.19 -20.06
CA GLY A 164 3.61 -27.86 -19.58
C GLY A 164 3.82 -26.37 -19.38
N VAL A 165 3.36 -25.54 -20.30
CA VAL A 165 3.44 -24.07 -20.14
C VAL A 165 2.75 -23.61 -18.86
N ILE A 166 1.63 -24.24 -18.46
CA ILE A 166 0.90 -23.87 -17.23
C ILE A 166 1.56 -24.46 -15.99
N ALA A 167 1.84 -25.79 -15.97
CA ALA A 167 1.98 -26.54 -14.73
C ALA A 167 3.18 -27.50 -14.67
N ALA A 168 4.17 -27.37 -15.58
CA ALA A 168 5.44 -28.06 -15.38
C ALA A 168 6.01 -27.71 -14.00
N VAL A 169 6.36 -28.73 -13.21
CA VAL A 169 6.74 -28.56 -11.79
C VAL A 169 8.11 -27.93 -11.72
N ARG A 170 8.25 -26.92 -10.90
CA ARG A 170 9.55 -26.33 -10.59
C ARG A 170 10.41 -27.33 -9.84
N GLN A 171 11.58 -27.63 -10.40
CA GLN A 171 12.56 -28.55 -9.82
C GLN A 171 13.83 -27.77 -9.46
N ASP A 172 14.07 -27.54 -8.18
CA ASP A 172 15.24 -26.76 -7.71
C ASP A 172 16.57 -27.55 -7.79
N ASP A 173 16.55 -28.83 -8.22
CA ASP A 173 17.72 -29.73 -8.16
C ASP A 173 18.42 -29.93 -9.51
N PHE A 174 19.22 -28.92 -9.86
CA PHE A 174 20.10 -28.99 -11.04
C PHE A 174 21.41 -29.73 -10.72
N THR A 175 21.36 -31.03 -10.68
CA THR A 175 22.59 -31.85 -10.68
C THR A 175 23.05 -32.15 -12.09
N THR A 176 23.85 -31.26 -12.62
CA THR A 176 24.96 -31.51 -13.52
C THR A 176 24.72 -32.13 -14.90
N SER A 177 24.69 -31.32 -15.92
CA SER A 177 25.57 -31.50 -17.08
C SER A 177 25.77 -30.16 -17.79
N VAL A 178 26.98 -29.89 -18.20
CA VAL A 178 27.47 -28.56 -18.58
C VAL A 178 27.14 -28.20 -20.02
N ASP A 179 26.49 -29.07 -20.77
CA ASP A 179 26.40 -28.96 -22.23
C ASP A 179 24.98 -28.97 -22.83
N ASP A 180 23.93 -29.06 -22.01
CA ASP A 180 22.56 -29.09 -22.52
C ASP A 180 21.67 -27.98 -21.91
N THR A 181 21.14 -27.14 -22.77
CA THR A 181 20.34 -25.96 -22.35
C THR A 181 18.96 -26.35 -21.88
N VAL A 182 18.51 -27.59 -22.04
CA VAL A 182 17.16 -28.08 -21.69
C VAL A 182 17.18 -29.38 -20.88
N ALA A 183 18.29 -30.06 -20.76
CA ALA A 183 18.42 -31.35 -20.08
C ALA A 183 18.05 -31.37 -18.58
N ASN A 184 17.53 -30.32 -18.05
CA ASN A 184 17.24 -30.16 -16.62
C ASN A 184 15.82 -29.65 -16.33
N GLY A 185 14.90 -29.78 -17.27
CA GLY A 185 13.51 -29.43 -17.06
C GLY A 185 13.15 -27.96 -17.35
N ILE A 186 11.89 -27.72 -17.38
CA ILE A 186 11.25 -26.40 -17.54
C ILE A 186 10.35 -26.11 -16.35
N GLN A 187 10.01 -24.85 -16.18
CA GLN A 187 9.05 -24.41 -15.17
C GLN A 187 7.79 -23.87 -15.82
N GLY A 188 6.63 -24.43 -15.49
CA GLY A 188 5.34 -23.85 -15.83
C GLY A 188 5.10 -22.53 -15.09
N ILE A 189 4.31 -21.63 -15.69
CA ILE A 189 4.04 -20.33 -15.09
C ILE A 189 3.32 -20.45 -13.73
N ALA A 190 2.38 -21.39 -13.59
CA ALA A 190 1.62 -21.67 -12.38
C ALA A 190 1.87 -23.11 -11.91
N TYR A 191 3.14 -23.40 -11.58
CA TYR A 191 3.66 -24.74 -11.36
C TYR A 191 3.04 -25.53 -10.19
N GLU A 192 2.23 -24.92 -9.33
CA GLU A 192 1.42 -25.58 -8.28
C GLU A 192 -0.09 -25.55 -8.56
N ALA A 193 -0.50 -25.05 -9.72
CA ALA A 193 -1.91 -25.11 -10.11
C ALA A 193 -2.37 -26.55 -10.36
N SER A 194 -3.65 -26.81 -10.13
CA SER A 194 -4.26 -28.10 -10.52
C SER A 194 -4.76 -28.02 -11.94
N VAL A 195 -4.38 -28.94 -12.78
CA VAL A 195 -4.83 -29.00 -14.18
C VAL A 195 -5.85 -30.13 -14.37
N LEU A 196 -6.97 -29.81 -15.02
CA LEU A 196 -7.92 -30.75 -15.59
C LEU A 196 -7.71 -30.77 -17.11
N ALA A 197 -6.92 -31.68 -17.61
CA ALA A 197 -6.70 -31.87 -19.03
C ALA A 197 -7.90 -32.61 -19.64
N ILE A 198 -8.63 -31.92 -20.50
CA ILE A 198 -9.85 -32.46 -21.15
C ILE A 198 -9.55 -32.74 -22.62
N ARG A 199 -9.56 -33.98 -22.98
CA ARG A 199 -9.42 -34.40 -24.36
C ARG A 199 -10.75 -34.19 -25.12
N ALA A 200 -10.72 -33.31 -26.12
CA ALA A 200 -11.87 -32.90 -26.90
C ALA A 200 -11.70 -33.06 -28.43
N ASP A 201 -10.52 -33.46 -28.89
CA ASP A 201 -10.30 -33.72 -30.31
C ASP A 201 -11.26 -34.80 -30.85
N SER A 202 -11.56 -34.73 -32.13
CA SER A 202 -12.36 -35.73 -32.83
C SER A 202 -11.59 -37.05 -32.94
N PRO A 203 -12.15 -38.20 -32.51
CA PRO A 203 -11.49 -39.49 -32.60
C PRO A 203 -10.91 -39.76 -33.98
N GLY A 204 -9.61 -40.10 -34.07
CA GLY A 204 -8.92 -40.41 -35.32
C GLY A 204 -8.39 -39.16 -36.07
N SER A 205 -8.71 -37.94 -35.64
CA SER A 205 -8.31 -36.73 -36.36
C SER A 205 -6.79 -36.51 -36.30
N CYS A 206 -6.17 -36.71 -35.16
CA CYS A 206 -4.72 -36.48 -34.97
C CYS A 206 -3.83 -37.50 -35.76
N ALA A 207 -4.37 -38.62 -36.18
CA ALA A 207 -3.64 -39.60 -36.98
C ALA A 207 -3.73 -39.38 -38.51
N ARG A 208 -4.38 -38.30 -38.94
CA ARG A 208 -4.56 -37.97 -40.37
C ARG A 208 -3.25 -37.49 -40.98
N THR A 209 -3.00 -37.95 -42.22
CA THR A 209 -1.86 -37.53 -43.02
C THR A 209 -2.33 -36.88 -44.31
N GLY A 210 -1.76 -35.77 -44.72
CA GLY A 210 -2.08 -35.10 -46.00
C GLY A 210 -2.33 -33.57 -45.81
N GLN A 211 -3.09 -32.97 -46.72
CA GLN A 211 -3.33 -31.51 -46.71
C GLN A 211 -4.12 -31.01 -45.47
N ASP A 212 -4.80 -31.90 -44.74
CA ASP A 212 -5.54 -31.60 -43.52
C ASP A 212 -4.87 -32.23 -42.29
N GLU A 213 -3.56 -32.15 -42.21
CA GLU A 213 -2.79 -32.65 -41.07
C GLU A 213 -3.13 -31.87 -39.78
N GLY A 214 -3.18 -32.60 -38.66
CA GLY A 214 -3.47 -32.05 -37.34
C GLY A 214 -4.77 -32.54 -36.71
N CYS A 215 -4.89 -32.25 -35.41
CA CYS A 215 -6.09 -32.63 -34.64
C CYS A 215 -7.26 -31.71 -34.99
N ALA A 216 -8.41 -32.27 -35.34
CA ALA A 216 -9.65 -31.52 -35.54
C ALA A 216 -10.54 -31.59 -34.30
N PHE A 217 -11.26 -30.52 -34.01
CA PHE A 217 -12.19 -30.42 -32.91
C PHE A 217 -13.61 -30.16 -33.44
N ALA A 218 -14.55 -31.02 -33.14
CA ALA A 218 -15.96 -30.77 -33.46
C ALA A 218 -16.57 -29.92 -32.33
N ASP A 219 -17.36 -28.89 -32.64
CA ASP A 219 -18.00 -28.00 -31.66
C ASP A 219 -18.79 -28.77 -30.60
N SER A 220 -19.50 -29.85 -31.02
CA SER A 220 -20.19 -30.69 -30.04
C SER A 220 -19.30 -31.36 -29.01
N ASN A 221 -18.00 -31.58 -29.32
CA ASN A 221 -17.03 -32.12 -28.40
C ASN A 221 -16.52 -30.99 -27.47
N LEU A 222 -16.23 -29.81 -28.03
CA LEU A 222 -15.84 -28.63 -27.29
C LEU A 222 -16.94 -28.19 -26.30
N VAL A 223 -18.18 -28.15 -26.74
CA VAL A 223 -19.34 -27.85 -25.88
C VAL A 223 -19.42 -28.83 -24.69
N ARG A 224 -19.22 -30.14 -24.94
CA ARG A 224 -19.19 -31.13 -23.85
C ARG A 224 -18.02 -30.94 -22.90
N ALA A 225 -16.85 -30.55 -23.42
CA ALA A 225 -15.66 -30.27 -22.63
C ALA A 225 -15.91 -29.06 -21.74
N ILE A 226 -16.46 -27.99 -22.28
CA ILE A 226 -16.80 -26.76 -21.53
C ILE A 226 -17.86 -27.07 -20.44
N ASP A 227 -18.96 -27.77 -20.80
CA ASP A 227 -19.99 -28.13 -19.83
C ASP A 227 -19.45 -29.04 -18.71
N TYR A 228 -18.52 -29.94 -19.04
CA TYR A 228 -17.83 -30.75 -18.05
C TYR A 228 -16.91 -29.90 -17.15
N ALA A 229 -16.13 -28.98 -17.70
CA ALA A 229 -15.30 -28.06 -16.92
C ALA A 229 -16.15 -27.22 -15.94
N ILE A 230 -17.29 -26.70 -16.40
CA ILE A 230 -18.27 -26.00 -15.55
C ILE A 230 -18.73 -26.91 -14.40
N ALA A 231 -19.12 -28.14 -14.70
CA ALA A 231 -19.61 -29.11 -13.69
C ALA A 231 -18.52 -29.50 -12.68
N GLN A 232 -17.24 -29.46 -13.07
CA GLN A 232 -16.09 -29.71 -12.20
C GLN A 232 -15.69 -28.49 -11.35
N GLY A 233 -16.31 -27.33 -11.56
CA GLY A 233 -16.06 -26.12 -10.80
C GLY A 233 -14.62 -25.59 -11.00
N VAL A 234 -14.09 -25.63 -12.22
CA VAL A 234 -12.81 -25.02 -12.52
C VAL A 234 -12.89 -23.51 -12.44
N THR A 235 -11.77 -22.86 -12.19
CA THR A 235 -11.69 -21.41 -12.08
C THR A 235 -11.37 -20.76 -13.43
N ILE A 236 -10.57 -21.45 -14.23
CA ILE A 236 -10.06 -20.97 -15.52
C ILE A 236 -10.24 -22.09 -16.54
N ILE A 237 -10.62 -21.73 -17.76
CA ILE A 237 -10.57 -22.62 -18.95
C ILE A 237 -9.54 -22.05 -19.91
N ASN A 238 -8.59 -22.85 -20.34
CA ASN A 238 -7.68 -22.56 -21.45
C ASN A 238 -8.11 -23.34 -22.67
N MET A 239 -8.32 -22.66 -23.81
CA MET A 239 -8.63 -23.20 -25.10
C MET A 239 -7.55 -22.74 -26.10
N SER A 240 -6.54 -23.59 -26.30
CA SER A 240 -5.44 -23.35 -27.25
C SER A 240 -5.82 -23.86 -28.64
N LEU A 241 -6.96 -23.45 -29.13
CA LEU A 241 -7.58 -23.88 -30.38
C LEU A 241 -8.46 -22.79 -30.98
N GLY A 242 -8.73 -22.89 -32.27
CA GLY A 242 -9.60 -21.95 -32.94
C GLY A 242 -9.93 -22.46 -34.35
N GLY A 243 -10.87 -21.81 -35.02
CA GLY A 243 -11.32 -22.17 -36.37
C GLY A 243 -11.88 -20.97 -37.13
N GLU A 244 -12.37 -21.25 -38.33
CA GLU A 244 -13.10 -20.25 -39.10
C GLU A 244 -14.42 -19.88 -38.41
N ILE A 245 -14.75 -18.60 -38.41
CA ILE A 245 -16.01 -18.12 -37.84
C ILE A 245 -17.15 -18.59 -38.72
N ASP A 246 -18.02 -19.41 -38.17
CA ASP A 246 -19.20 -19.90 -38.85
C ASP A 246 -20.51 -19.22 -38.35
N SER A 247 -21.66 -19.74 -38.76
CA SER A 247 -22.95 -19.15 -38.38
C SER A 247 -23.66 -19.90 -37.23
N ASP A 248 -23.08 -20.99 -36.71
CA ASP A 248 -23.64 -21.75 -35.61
C ASP A 248 -23.09 -21.28 -34.27
N PRO A 249 -23.84 -20.51 -33.45
CA PRO A 249 -23.37 -19.95 -32.19
C PRO A 249 -23.30 -20.97 -31.05
N THR A 250 -23.22 -22.25 -31.33
CA THR A 250 -23.35 -23.33 -30.32
C THR A 250 -22.11 -23.34 -29.41
N LEU A 251 -20.91 -23.15 -29.98
CA LEU A 251 -19.66 -23.11 -29.22
C LEU A 251 -19.54 -21.83 -28.40
N GLU A 252 -19.82 -20.67 -28.99
CA GLU A 252 -19.77 -19.38 -28.25
C GLU A 252 -20.81 -19.34 -27.13
N ASN A 253 -21.97 -19.93 -27.33
CA ASN A 253 -22.97 -20.04 -26.24
C ASN A 253 -22.45 -20.93 -25.09
N ALA A 254 -21.62 -21.92 -25.34
CA ALA A 254 -20.97 -22.70 -24.29
C ALA A 254 -19.91 -21.85 -23.57
N VAL A 255 -19.10 -21.08 -24.28
CA VAL A 255 -18.12 -20.13 -23.70
C VAL A 255 -18.85 -19.07 -22.84
N ARG A 256 -19.94 -18.50 -23.34
CA ARG A 256 -20.77 -17.55 -22.56
C ARG A 256 -21.36 -18.18 -21.28
N ARG A 257 -21.76 -19.46 -21.32
CA ARG A 257 -22.21 -20.20 -20.12
C ARG A 257 -21.08 -20.35 -19.10
N ALA A 258 -19.85 -20.65 -19.54
CA ALA A 258 -18.69 -20.69 -18.65
C ALA A 258 -18.43 -19.33 -18.00
N ALA A 259 -18.45 -18.25 -18.78
CA ALA A 259 -18.34 -16.89 -18.25
C ALA A 259 -19.45 -16.55 -17.24
N GLN A 260 -20.70 -16.94 -17.52
CA GLN A 260 -21.84 -16.77 -16.60
C GLN A 260 -21.70 -17.59 -15.31
N ALA A 261 -21.03 -18.74 -15.38
CA ALA A 261 -20.70 -19.55 -14.21
C ALA A 261 -19.56 -18.96 -13.35
N GLY A 262 -18.97 -17.82 -13.74
CA GLY A 262 -17.88 -17.19 -13.02
C GLY A 262 -16.48 -17.66 -13.44
N ILE A 263 -16.37 -18.40 -14.53
CA ILE A 263 -15.12 -18.98 -15.02
C ILE A 263 -14.44 -17.97 -15.98
N LEU A 264 -13.14 -17.79 -15.84
CA LEU A 264 -12.32 -17.06 -16.81
C LEU A 264 -11.99 -17.98 -17.99
N VAL A 265 -12.21 -17.50 -19.21
CA VAL A 265 -11.93 -18.28 -20.42
C VAL A 265 -10.85 -17.60 -21.25
N VAL A 266 -9.76 -18.28 -21.43
CA VAL A 266 -8.58 -17.84 -22.17
C VAL A 266 -8.52 -18.61 -23.47
N ILE A 267 -8.52 -17.91 -24.61
CA ILE A 267 -8.62 -18.52 -25.94
C ILE A 267 -7.51 -17.96 -26.83
N SER A 268 -6.78 -18.81 -27.52
CA SER A 268 -5.80 -18.40 -28.53
C SER A 268 -6.46 -17.64 -29.68
N ALA A 269 -5.79 -16.56 -30.14
CA ALA A 269 -6.37 -15.69 -31.17
C ALA A 269 -6.39 -16.31 -32.58
N GLY A 270 -5.59 -17.36 -32.82
CA GLY A 270 -5.42 -17.98 -34.13
C GLY A 270 -4.07 -17.65 -34.75
N ASN A 271 -3.68 -18.44 -35.75
CA ASN A 271 -2.35 -18.39 -36.40
C ASN A 271 -2.47 -18.18 -37.93
N GLU A 272 -3.57 -17.66 -38.38
CA GLU A 272 -3.94 -17.54 -39.80
C GLU A 272 -3.49 -16.22 -40.42
N ALA A 273 -2.79 -15.33 -39.67
CA ALA A 273 -2.44 -14.02 -40.16
C ALA A 273 -1.50 -14.10 -41.38
N GLU A 274 -2.02 -13.70 -42.51
CA GLU A 274 -1.29 -13.57 -43.74
C GLU A 274 -1.59 -12.20 -44.40
N PRO A 275 -0.58 -11.48 -44.90
CA PRO A 275 -0.78 -10.23 -45.60
C PRO A 275 -1.47 -10.41 -46.94
N ALA A 276 -2.15 -9.38 -47.40
CA ALA A 276 -2.71 -9.37 -48.75
C ALA A 276 -1.64 -9.63 -49.81
N GLY A 277 -1.95 -10.45 -50.77
CA GLY A 277 -1.00 -10.88 -51.78
C GLY A 277 -1.63 -11.31 -53.08
N THR A 278 -0.93 -12.19 -53.84
CA THR A 278 -1.45 -12.85 -55.02
C THR A 278 -1.19 -14.36 -54.88
N ASP A 279 -2.22 -15.14 -55.20
CA ASP A 279 -2.09 -16.60 -55.26
C ASP A 279 -1.21 -17.08 -56.44
N ASP A 280 -0.89 -18.36 -56.52
CA ASP A 280 -0.10 -18.97 -57.56
C ASP A 280 -0.72 -18.86 -58.95
N MET A 281 -1.99 -18.47 -59.03
CA MET A 281 -2.72 -18.24 -60.29
C MET A 281 -2.73 -16.76 -60.65
N GLY A 282 -2.17 -15.85 -59.83
CA GLY A 282 -2.09 -14.43 -60.07
C GLY A 282 -3.37 -13.67 -59.63
N ASN A 283 -4.28 -14.28 -58.87
CA ASN A 283 -5.44 -13.60 -58.32
C ASN A 283 -5.03 -12.87 -57.05
N SER A 284 -5.68 -11.70 -56.79
CA SER A 284 -5.53 -10.95 -55.54
C SER A 284 -6.17 -11.75 -54.40
N VAL A 285 -5.42 -11.92 -53.29
CA VAL A 285 -5.90 -12.53 -52.05
C VAL A 285 -5.87 -11.44 -50.99
N ASP A 286 -6.99 -11.27 -50.27
CA ASP A 286 -7.10 -10.31 -49.17
C ASP A 286 -6.32 -10.82 -47.97
N ALA A 287 -5.89 -9.89 -47.09
CA ALA A 287 -5.25 -10.27 -45.83
C ALA A 287 -6.24 -11.02 -44.93
N VAL A 288 -5.75 -12.04 -44.24
CA VAL A 288 -6.51 -12.84 -43.25
C VAL A 288 -5.91 -12.62 -41.85
N GLY A 289 -6.65 -13.03 -40.81
CA GLY A 289 -6.18 -12.87 -39.43
C GLY A 289 -6.28 -11.45 -38.88
N GLN A 290 -7.12 -10.58 -39.43
CA GLN A 290 -7.35 -9.21 -38.93
C GLN A 290 -8.14 -9.17 -37.64
N THR A 291 -8.75 -10.26 -37.21
CA THR A 291 -9.53 -10.46 -35.97
C THR A 291 -9.21 -11.82 -35.39
N PRO A 292 -9.45 -12.03 -34.10
CA PRO A 292 -9.34 -13.38 -33.52
C PRO A 292 -10.27 -14.37 -34.22
N SER A 293 -9.85 -15.62 -34.27
CA SER A 293 -10.64 -16.74 -34.82
C SER A 293 -11.76 -17.17 -33.87
N GLU A 294 -12.64 -18.10 -34.30
CA GLU A 294 -13.68 -18.68 -33.44
C GLU A 294 -13.05 -19.62 -32.38
N PRO A 295 -13.49 -19.59 -31.09
CA PRO A 295 -14.49 -18.67 -30.50
C PRO A 295 -13.90 -17.41 -29.86
N ALA A 296 -12.62 -17.12 -30.06
CA ALA A 296 -11.92 -16.01 -29.41
C ALA A 296 -12.48 -14.63 -29.75
N TYR A 297 -13.09 -14.46 -30.91
CA TYR A 297 -13.63 -13.18 -31.38
C TYR A 297 -14.72 -12.58 -30.44
N ILE A 298 -15.38 -13.43 -29.60
CA ILE A 298 -16.41 -12.98 -28.69
C ILE A 298 -15.84 -12.30 -27.41
N ALA A 299 -14.55 -12.21 -27.25
CA ALA A 299 -13.91 -11.69 -26.03
C ALA A 299 -14.43 -10.29 -25.65
N GLY A 300 -14.63 -9.39 -26.64
CA GLY A 300 -15.15 -8.03 -26.44
C GLY A 300 -16.67 -7.94 -26.24
N GLU A 301 -17.42 -9.00 -26.31
CA GLU A 301 -18.87 -8.98 -26.21
C GLU A 301 -19.35 -8.75 -24.77
N ALA A 302 -20.42 -7.97 -24.61
CA ALA A 302 -21.04 -7.77 -23.29
C ALA A 302 -21.52 -9.08 -22.63
N ALA A 303 -21.92 -10.08 -23.43
CA ALA A 303 -22.33 -11.39 -22.95
C ALA A 303 -21.20 -12.23 -22.38
N SER A 304 -19.96 -11.88 -22.67
CA SER A 304 -18.73 -12.48 -22.13
C SER A 304 -18.39 -11.96 -20.73
N LEU A 305 -19.11 -10.95 -20.23
CA LEU A 305 -19.04 -10.41 -18.86
C LEU A 305 -17.64 -9.97 -18.41
N GLY A 306 -16.73 -9.64 -19.35
CA GLY A 306 -15.33 -9.32 -19.05
C GLY A 306 -14.53 -10.54 -18.53
N ARG A 307 -14.96 -11.76 -18.84
CA ARG A 307 -14.33 -13.02 -18.39
C ARG A 307 -13.73 -13.85 -19.52
N VAL A 308 -13.81 -13.39 -20.74
CA VAL A 308 -13.23 -14.03 -21.93
C VAL A 308 -12.12 -13.13 -22.46
N VAL A 309 -10.96 -13.70 -22.78
CA VAL A 309 -9.82 -12.99 -23.36
C VAL A 309 -9.30 -13.75 -24.57
N ALA A 310 -9.05 -13.03 -25.66
CA ALA A 310 -8.31 -13.51 -26.81
C ALA A 310 -6.83 -13.25 -26.63
N VAL A 311 -5.97 -14.23 -26.97
CA VAL A 311 -4.54 -14.13 -26.70
C VAL A 311 -3.74 -14.24 -27.98
N GLY A 312 -3.05 -13.16 -28.32
CA GLY A 312 -2.09 -13.08 -29.40
C GLY A 312 -0.68 -13.50 -29.00
N SER A 313 0.19 -13.68 -30.00
CA SER A 313 1.55 -14.14 -29.84
C SER A 313 2.57 -13.03 -30.04
N ILE A 314 3.63 -13.04 -29.21
CA ILE A 314 4.85 -12.27 -29.41
C ILE A 314 6.06 -13.20 -29.52
N ASP A 315 7.09 -12.71 -30.23
CA ASP A 315 8.40 -13.31 -30.34
C ASP A 315 9.30 -12.97 -29.11
N THR A 316 10.51 -13.51 -29.09
CA THR A 316 11.51 -13.27 -28.03
C THR A 316 12.03 -11.82 -27.99
N SER A 317 11.77 -11.02 -29.03
CA SER A 317 12.07 -9.59 -29.11
C SER A 317 10.89 -8.71 -28.70
N ARG A 318 9.82 -9.33 -28.20
CA ARG A 318 8.54 -8.68 -27.82
C ARG A 318 7.84 -8.00 -29.01
N LYS A 319 7.99 -8.52 -30.20
CA LYS A 319 7.23 -8.12 -31.37
C LYS A 319 6.08 -9.09 -31.59
N ILE A 320 4.98 -8.58 -32.13
CA ILE A 320 3.87 -9.43 -32.53
C ILE A 320 4.34 -10.45 -33.55
N SER A 321 4.04 -11.73 -33.37
CA SER A 321 4.42 -12.81 -34.28
C SER A 321 3.70 -12.64 -35.61
N ASP A 322 4.39 -12.92 -36.72
CA ASP A 322 3.84 -12.71 -38.05
C ASP A 322 2.55 -13.51 -38.28
N PHE A 323 2.50 -14.73 -37.76
CA PHE A 323 1.34 -15.63 -37.88
C PHE A 323 0.17 -15.27 -36.96
N SER A 324 0.39 -14.45 -35.91
CA SER A 324 -0.64 -14.18 -34.89
C SER A 324 -1.80 -13.37 -35.46
N ASN A 325 -3.01 -13.86 -35.32
CA ASN A 325 -4.19 -13.05 -35.60
C ASN A 325 -4.20 -11.78 -34.74
N ARG A 326 -4.68 -10.69 -35.31
CA ARG A 326 -4.73 -9.36 -34.69
C ARG A 326 -5.99 -9.21 -33.79
N ALA A 327 -6.01 -8.15 -33.00
CA ALA A 327 -7.10 -7.90 -32.04
C ALA A 327 -8.44 -7.57 -32.69
N GLY A 328 -8.41 -6.85 -33.82
CA GLY A 328 -9.62 -6.31 -34.42
C GLY A 328 -10.35 -5.31 -33.52
N ASN A 329 -11.24 -4.50 -34.07
CA ASN A 329 -11.93 -3.46 -33.35
C ASN A 329 -12.89 -3.98 -32.26
N ALA A 330 -13.43 -5.18 -32.41
CA ALA A 330 -14.42 -5.73 -31.48
C ALA A 330 -13.79 -6.29 -30.20
N ALA A 331 -12.64 -6.96 -30.31
CA ALA A 331 -11.99 -7.63 -29.20
C ALA A 331 -10.84 -6.84 -28.57
N MET A 332 -10.42 -5.70 -29.13
CA MET A 332 -9.19 -5.00 -28.75
C MET A 332 -9.06 -4.72 -27.24
N ASN A 333 -10.15 -4.45 -26.54
CA ASN A 333 -10.12 -4.21 -25.09
C ASN A 333 -10.00 -5.49 -24.24
N TYR A 334 -10.15 -6.65 -24.85
CA TYR A 334 -10.04 -7.97 -24.24
C TYR A 334 -9.12 -8.89 -25.07
N TYR A 335 -8.15 -8.27 -25.73
CA TYR A 335 -7.08 -8.94 -26.43
C TYR A 335 -5.75 -8.60 -25.78
N LEU A 336 -4.99 -9.61 -25.40
CA LEU A 336 -3.71 -9.48 -24.69
C LEU A 336 -2.67 -10.32 -25.40
N MET A 337 -1.46 -9.79 -25.60
CA MET A 337 -0.37 -10.56 -26.18
C MET A 337 0.51 -11.20 -25.10
N ALA A 338 0.95 -12.42 -25.35
CA ALA A 338 1.86 -13.19 -24.51
C ALA A 338 2.90 -13.96 -25.35
N PRO A 339 4.00 -14.46 -24.75
CA PRO A 339 5.01 -15.22 -25.47
C PRO A 339 4.38 -16.44 -26.15
N GLY A 340 4.60 -16.59 -27.44
CA GLY A 340 4.05 -17.71 -28.20
C GLY A 340 4.93 -18.14 -29.39
N GLU A 341 6.10 -17.50 -29.54
CA GLU A 341 7.06 -17.89 -30.57
C GLU A 341 8.37 -18.31 -29.95
N GLY A 342 8.83 -19.54 -30.32
CA GLY A 342 10.03 -20.12 -29.75
C GLY A 342 9.88 -20.55 -28.28
N VAL A 343 8.69 -20.87 -27.84
CA VAL A 343 8.39 -21.36 -26.49
C VAL A 343 8.98 -22.75 -26.29
N VAL A 344 9.67 -22.95 -25.19
CA VAL A 344 10.16 -24.27 -24.77
C VAL A 344 9.18 -24.86 -23.77
N THR A 345 8.72 -26.11 -24.04
CA THR A 345 7.73 -26.79 -23.20
C THR A 345 7.89 -28.29 -23.25
N THR A 346 7.11 -29.01 -22.41
CA THR A 346 7.09 -30.49 -22.34
C THR A 346 6.59 -31.08 -23.67
N GLY A 347 6.98 -32.32 -23.97
CA GLY A 347 6.55 -33.02 -25.19
C GLY A 347 6.11 -34.44 -24.96
N LEU A 348 6.09 -35.22 -26.02
CA LEU A 348 5.85 -36.66 -26.00
C LEU A 348 7.13 -37.41 -26.39
N ASP A 349 7.39 -38.58 -25.76
CA ASP A 349 8.47 -39.49 -26.14
C ASP A 349 8.46 -39.85 -27.64
N ASP A 350 9.64 -39.98 -28.28
CA ASP A 350 9.93 -40.22 -29.68
C ASP A 350 9.16 -41.36 -30.37
N ASN A 351 8.44 -42.18 -29.64
CA ASN A 351 7.63 -43.24 -30.22
C ASN A 351 6.29 -42.82 -30.85
N ILE A 352 5.90 -41.58 -30.66
CA ILE A 352 4.72 -41.00 -31.29
C ILE A 352 5.23 -40.10 -32.39
N THR A 353 5.20 -40.60 -33.62
CA THR A 353 5.54 -39.84 -34.82
C THR A 353 4.74 -38.52 -34.83
N ASN A 354 5.31 -37.52 -34.20
CA ASN A 354 4.90 -36.18 -34.46
C ASN A 354 5.35 -35.84 -35.89
N PRO A 355 4.45 -35.52 -36.80
CA PRO A 355 4.83 -35.07 -38.13
C PRO A 355 5.55 -33.72 -38.11
N GLY A 356 5.79 -33.15 -36.93
CA GLY A 356 6.56 -31.92 -36.73
C GLY A 356 8.06 -32.15 -37.03
N ASP A 357 8.70 -31.12 -37.47
CA ASP A 357 10.08 -31.03 -37.84
C ASP A 357 11.02 -31.57 -36.69
N PRO A 358 11.80 -32.62 -36.89
CA PRO A 358 12.74 -33.13 -35.90
C PRO A 358 13.83 -32.13 -35.47
N THR A 359 13.90 -30.97 -36.12
CA THR A 359 14.77 -29.85 -35.69
C THR A 359 14.27 -29.10 -34.50
N ASN A 360 13.01 -29.34 -34.02
CA ASN A 360 12.40 -28.69 -32.87
C ASN A 360 12.54 -29.53 -31.58
N ASP A 361 12.98 -30.79 -31.68
CA ASP A 361 13.36 -31.63 -30.55
C ASP A 361 14.63 -31.06 -29.91
N LEU A 362 14.60 -30.78 -28.62
CA LEU A 362 15.68 -30.12 -27.87
C LEU A 362 16.56 -31.11 -27.08
N ASP A 363 16.11 -32.35 -26.94
CA ASP A 363 16.86 -33.44 -26.32
C ASP A 363 16.78 -34.73 -27.14
N SER A 364 17.54 -35.73 -26.80
CA SER A 364 17.65 -36.97 -27.59
C SER A 364 16.54 -38.00 -27.29
N ASP A 365 15.65 -37.72 -26.34
CA ASP A 365 14.60 -38.59 -25.84
C ASP A 365 13.17 -38.02 -26.08
N GLY A 366 13.06 -36.80 -26.65
CA GLY A 366 11.78 -36.24 -27.11
C GLY A 366 10.92 -35.65 -26.02
N ASP A 367 11.47 -35.38 -24.82
CA ASP A 367 10.71 -34.85 -23.70
C ASP A 367 10.42 -33.34 -23.83
N TYR A 368 11.25 -32.57 -24.57
CA TYR A 368 11.13 -31.10 -24.65
C TYR A 368 11.19 -30.61 -26.11
N TYR A 369 10.29 -29.66 -26.40
CA TYR A 369 10.16 -29.08 -27.74
C TYR A 369 10.18 -27.56 -27.70
N ARG A 370 10.71 -26.98 -28.79
CA ARG A 370 10.58 -25.56 -29.09
C ARG A 370 9.45 -25.34 -30.10
N VAL A 371 8.44 -24.66 -29.70
CA VAL A 371 7.18 -24.53 -30.44
C VAL A 371 6.78 -23.08 -30.65
N SER A 372 5.92 -22.84 -31.66
CA SER A 372 5.36 -21.50 -31.95
C SER A 372 3.88 -21.60 -32.25
N GLY A 373 3.10 -20.65 -31.80
CA GLY A 373 1.67 -20.54 -32.00
C GLY A 373 1.00 -19.75 -30.87
N THR A 374 -0.11 -19.09 -31.15
CA THR A 374 -0.96 -18.46 -30.13
C THR A 374 -1.48 -19.49 -29.12
N SER A 375 -1.48 -20.77 -29.49
CA SER A 375 -1.75 -21.92 -28.62
C SER A 375 -0.84 -21.99 -27.39
N PHE A 376 0.37 -21.44 -27.48
CA PHE A 376 1.34 -21.38 -26.38
C PHE A 376 1.32 -20.05 -25.65
N SER A 377 0.73 -19.01 -26.24
CA SER A 377 0.48 -17.72 -25.58
C SER A 377 -0.68 -17.79 -24.59
N ALA A 378 -1.77 -18.45 -24.96
CA ALA A 378 -2.96 -18.62 -24.13
C ALA A 378 -2.65 -19.23 -22.75
N PRO A 379 -1.89 -20.33 -22.61
CA PRO A 379 -1.56 -20.91 -21.32
C PRO A 379 -0.72 -20.01 -20.42
N TYR A 380 0.12 -19.11 -20.95
CA TYR A 380 0.79 -18.09 -20.12
C TYR A 380 -0.22 -17.15 -19.47
N VAL A 381 -1.27 -16.72 -20.21
CA VAL A 381 -2.32 -15.88 -19.64
C VAL A 381 -3.18 -16.66 -18.62
N ALA A 382 -3.51 -17.91 -18.93
CA ALA A 382 -4.26 -18.76 -17.99
C ALA A 382 -3.50 -18.98 -16.68
N GLY A 383 -2.18 -19.25 -16.77
CA GLY A 383 -1.31 -19.37 -15.60
C GLY A 383 -1.15 -18.04 -14.84
N ALA A 384 -1.03 -16.92 -15.55
CA ALA A 384 -0.98 -15.59 -14.93
C ALA A 384 -2.22 -15.27 -14.11
N LEU A 385 -3.40 -15.62 -14.63
CA LEU A 385 -4.67 -15.51 -13.89
C LEU A 385 -4.67 -16.43 -12.67
N ALA A 386 -4.13 -17.65 -12.78
CA ALA A 386 -4.00 -18.55 -11.64
C ALA A 386 -3.08 -17.96 -10.56
N LEU A 387 -1.96 -17.34 -10.93
CA LEU A 387 -1.08 -16.65 -9.99
C LEU A 387 -1.77 -15.48 -9.27
N LEU A 388 -2.55 -14.66 -9.99
CA LEU A 388 -3.29 -13.54 -9.39
C LEU A 388 -4.37 -14.02 -8.41
N LEU A 389 -5.11 -15.07 -8.77
CA LEU A 389 -6.16 -15.64 -7.92
C LEU A 389 -5.60 -16.38 -6.70
N ASP A 390 -4.39 -16.92 -6.79
CA ASP A 390 -3.65 -17.50 -5.65
C ASP A 390 -3.17 -16.40 -4.69
N ALA A 391 -2.46 -15.40 -5.22
CA ALA A 391 -1.89 -14.32 -4.43
C ALA A 391 -2.93 -13.42 -3.74
N PHE A 392 -4.08 -13.21 -4.39
CA PHE A 392 -5.11 -12.28 -3.94
C PHE A 392 -6.47 -12.96 -3.82
N PRO A 393 -6.75 -13.63 -2.68
CA PRO A 393 -7.98 -14.42 -2.51
C PRO A 393 -9.28 -13.65 -2.70
N ASN A 394 -9.30 -12.33 -2.46
CA ASN A 394 -10.45 -11.47 -2.71
C ASN A 394 -10.90 -11.47 -4.18
N LEU A 395 -9.98 -11.71 -5.12
CA LEU A 395 -10.29 -11.78 -6.55
C LEU A 395 -11.09 -13.05 -6.92
N LYS A 396 -11.07 -14.11 -6.08
CA LYS A 396 -11.86 -15.32 -6.32
C LYS A 396 -13.38 -15.06 -6.30
N ASN A 397 -13.80 -14.02 -5.61
CA ASN A 397 -15.21 -13.61 -5.55
C ASN A 397 -15.64 -12.81 -6.79
N ASN A 398 -14.69 -12.16 -7.46
CA ASN A 398 -14.89 -11.36 -8.67
C ASN A 398 -13.74 -11.64 -9.63
N PRO A 399 -13.70 -12.83 -10.27
CA PRO A 399 -12.54 -13.27 -11.04
C PRO A 399 -12.25 -12.39 -12.26
N GLU A 400 -13.25 -11.68 -12.79
CA GLU A 400 -13.08 -10.70 -13.86
C GLU A 400 -12.09 -9.56 -13.49
N LEU A 401 -11.94 -9.25 -12.20
CA LEU A 401 -10.94 -8.27 -11.77
C LEU A 401 -9.51 -8.78 -11.98
N ALA A 402 -9.26 -10.09 -11.87
CA ALA A 402 -7.95 -10.66 -12.18
C ALA A 402 -7.59 -10.46 -13.65
N LEU A 403 -8.55 -10.68 -14.55
CA LEU A 403 -8.36 -10.39 -15.97
C LEU A 403 -8.18 -8.88 -16.21
N GLN A 404 -9.02 -8.04 -15.58
CA GLN A 404 -8.90 -6.59 -15.71
C GLN A 404 -7.53 -6.08 -15.24
N ILE A 405 -6.94 -6.68 -14.21
CA ILE A 405 -5.59 -6.33 -13.76
C ILE A 405 -4.57 -6.62 -14.85
N LEU A 406 -4.61 -7.79 -15.49
CA LEU A 406 -3.71 -8.11 -16.60
C LEU A 406 -3.86 -7.13 -17.76
N LEU A 407 -5.10 -6.77 -18.11
CA LEU A 407 -5.39 -5.83 -19.19
C LEU A 407 -4.93 -4.40 -18.84
N ASP A 408 -5.20 -3.93 -17.63
CA ASP A 408 -4.83 -2.56 -17.18
C ASP A 408 -3.32 -2.38 -16.97
N THR A 409 -2.56 -3.46 -16.79
CA THR A 409 -1.12 -3.44 -16.50
C THR A 409 -0.26 -3.96 -17.65
N ALA A 410 -0.88 -4.25 -18.79
CA ALA A 410 -0.15 -4.64 -20.00
C ALA A 410 0.80 -3.51 -20.44
N ASP A 411 1.95 -3.90 -20.97
CA ASP A 411 2.85 -2.95 -21.63
C ASP A 411 2.25 -2.55 -22.97
N ASP A 412 2.02 -1.30 -23.16
CA ASP A 412 1.49 -0.74 -24.42
C ASP A 412 2.46 -1.05 -25.58
N TYR A 413 1.95 -1.68 -26.63
CA TYR A 413 2.73 -2.01 -27.80
C TYR A 413 2.55 -0.94 -28.87
N VAL A 414 3.58 -0.15 -29.12
CA VAL A 414 3.53 0.95 -30.09
C VAL A 414 4.51 0.68 -31.24
N ASP A 415 3.98 0.56 -32.46
CA ASP A 415 4.78 0.49 -33.69
C ASP A 415 4.21 1.51 -34.72
N ALA A 416 5.05 2.44 -35.12
CA ALA A 416 4.68 3.47 -36.10
C ALA A 416 4.59 2.94 -37.56
N SER A 417 5.08 1.72 -37.79
CA SER A 417 4.97 1.04 -39.08
C SER A 417 3.54 0.50 -39.24
N PRO A 418 2.89 0.66 -40.37
CA PRO A 418 1.64 -0.03 -40.63
C PRO A 418 1.81 -1.55 -40.55
N ASP A 419 0.94 -2.19 -39.78
CA ASP A 419 0.86 -3.64 -39.70
C ASP A 419 0.47 -4.23 -41.05
N LEU A 420 1.13 -5.29 -41.48
CA LEU A 420 0.94 -5.87 -42.81
C LEU A 420 -0.41 -6.56 -42.97
N ILE A 421 -1.09 -6.90 -41.87
CA ILE A 421 -2.36 -7.62 -41.86
C ILE A 421 -3.53 -6.65 -41.88
N THR A 422 -3.51 -5.66 -40.96
CA THR A 422 -4.61 -4.69 -40.80
C THR A 422 -4.45 -3.45 -41.64
N GLY A 423 -3.21 -3.10 -42.03
CA GLY A 423 -2.86 -1.83 -42.64
C GLY A 423 -2.86 -0.64 -41.70
N GLU A 424 -3.16 -0.87 -40.40
CA GLU A 424 -3.20 0.13 -39.34
C GLU A 424 -1.87 0.16 -38.57
N VAL A 425 -1.65 1.21 -37.76
CA VAL A 425 -0.49 1.29 -36.88
C VAL A 425 -0.90 0.88 -35.47
N ALA A 426 0.00 0.19 -34.76
CA ALA A 426 -0.18 -0.03 -33.32
C ALA A 426 0.08 1.29 -32.59
N GLY A 427 -0.99 1.90 -32.10
CA GLY A 427 -0.99 3.21 -31.46
C GLY A 427 -0.78 3.15 -29.94
N ALA A 428 -0.95 4.29 -29.28
CA ALA A 428 -0.97 4.32 -27.82
C ALA A 428 -2.34 3.91 -27.28
N GLY A 429 -2.36 3.00 -26.31
CA GLY A 429 -3.57 2.40 -25.72
C GLY A 429 -4.11 1.28 -26.57
N ALA A 430 -5.29 0.76 -26.22
CA ALA A 430 -5.87 -0.38 -26.92
C ALA A 430 -6.18 -0.06 -28.40
N ASP A 431 -5.70 -0.91 -29.30
CA ASP A 431 -5.87 -0.76 -30.76
C ASP A 431 -6.20 -2.10 -31.45
N SER A 432 -6.57 -2.00 -32.74
CA SER A 432 -6.99 -3.15 -33.54
C SER A 432 -5.86 -4.11 -33.91
N VAL A 433 -4.60 -3.73 -33.75
CA VAL A 433 -3.42 -4.54 -34.06
C VAL A 433 -3.04 -5.40 -32.85
N SER A 434 -2.76 -4.74 -31.74
CA SER A 434 -2.12 -5.30 -30.56
C SER A 434 -3.02 -5.47 -29.33
N GLY A 435 -4.28 -5.05 -29.45
CA GLY A 435 -5.19 -5.04 -28.32
C GLY A 435 -4.73 -4.08 -27.22
N VAL A 436 -4.69 -4.51 -25.97
CA VAL A 436 -4.20 -3.72 -24.84
C VAL A 436 -2.67 -3.75 -24.68
N GLY A 437 -1.99 -4.61 -25.49
CA GLY A 437 -0.54 -4.74 -25.45
C GLY A 437 -0.04 -6.07 -24.93
N ILE A 438 1.16 -6.07 -24.35
CA ILE A 438 1.91 -7.26 -23.92
C ILE A 438 1.73 -7.47 -22.41
N MET A 439 1.39 -8.69 -22.00
CA MET A 439 1.28 -9.07 -20.59
C MET A 439 2.54 -8.73 -19.79
N ASN A 440 2.34 -8.06 -18.65
CA ASN A 440 3.41 -7.64 -17.72
C ASN A 440 3.07 -7.99 -16.28
N LEU A 441 3.60 -9.12 -15.81
CA LEU A 441 3.37 -9.57 -14.43
C LEU A 441 4.13 -8.73 -13.40
N ALA A 442 5.23 -8.09 -13.79
CA ALA A 442 5.94 -7.20 -12.87
C ALA A 442 5.06 -6.02 -12.46
N GLU A 443 4.28 -5.45 -13.39
CA GLU A 443 3.31 -4.40 -13.07
C GLU A 443 2.02 -4.97 -12.46
N ALA A 444 1.52 -6.11 -12.95
CA ALA A 444 0.28 -6.72 -12.44
C ALA A 444 0.36 -7.04 -10.94
N PHE A 445 1.54 -7.41 -10.44
CA PHE A 445 1.77 -7.75 -9.03
C PHE A 445 2.23 -6.57 -8.18
N ARG A 446 2.30 -5.35 -8.73
CA ARG A 446 2.48 -4.10 -7.96
C ARG A 446 1.13 -3.51 -7.53
N PRO A 447 1.10 -2.73 -6.44
CA PRO A 447 -0.09 -1.97 -6.09
C PRO A 447 -0.49 -0.98 -7.18
N GLN A 448 -1.77 -0.97 -7.55
CA GLN A 448 -2.30 -0.15 -8.62
C GLN A 448 -3.18 0.99 -8.09
N GLY A 449 -3.04 2.18 -8.68
CA GLY A 449 -3.87 3.34 -8.36
C GLY A 449 -3.68 3.88 -6.95
N GLN A 450 -4.75 4.40 -6.36
CA GLN A 450 -4.72 4.96 -5.02
C GLN A 450 -4.55 3.85 -3.98
N GLN A 451 -3.55 4.01 -3.12
CA GLN A 451 -3.27 3.11 -2.02
C GLN A 451 -3.92 3.64 -0.74
N THR A 452 -4.65 2.79 -0.04
CA THR A 452 -5.40 3.15 1.16
C THR A 452 -5.09 2.23 2.34
N LEU A 453 -5.09 2.81 3.54
CA LEU A 453 -4.94 2.11 4.80
C LEU A 453 -6.21 2.28 5.63
N SER A 454 -6.80 1.18 6.10
CA SER A 454 -7.98 1.22 6.96
C SER A 454 -7.54 1.36 8.42
N ILE A 455 -7.69 2.56 8.99
CA ILE A 455 -7.35 2.83 10.39
C ILE A 455 -8.65 3.09 11.14
N SER A 456 -8.89 2.35 12.21
CA SER A 456 -10.14 2.40 12.97
C SER A 456 -11.35 2.12 12.06
N ILE A 457 -12.18 3.09 11.77
CA ILE A 457 -13.35 2.97 10.90
C ILE A 457 -13.17 3.67 9.56
N ASP A 458 -12.06 4.38 9.36
CA ASP A 458 -11.83 5.21 8.19
C ASP A 458 -10.81 4.60 7.24
N ARG A 459 -11.01 4.82 5.94
CA ARG A 459 -10.01 4.58 4.89
C ARG A 459 -9.27 5.87 4.60
N VAL A 460 -7.98 5.90 4.90
CA VAL A 460 -7.11 7.04 4.61
C VAL A 460 -6.12 6.69 3.51
N SER A 461 -5.69 7.68 2.73
CA SER A 461 -4.62 7.44 1.77
C SER A 461 -3.32 7.07 2.50
N LEU A 462 -2.52 6.19 1.91
CA LEU A 462 -1.24 5.78 2.50
C LEU A 462 -0.31 6.98 2.72
N GLY A 463 -0.33 7.93 1.78
CA GLY A 463 0.43 9.17 1.89
C GLY A 463 0.01 10.02 3.09
N GLU A 464 -1.28 10.14 3.36
CA GLU A 464 -1.81 10.85 4.54
C GLU A 464 -1.50 10.10 5.84
N ALA A 465 -1.64 8.77 5.85
CA ALA A 465 -1.35 7.95 7.02
C ALA A 465 0.12 8.07 7.48
N LEU A 466 1.06 8.18 6.56
CA LEU A 466 2.50 8.25 6.83
C LEU A 466 3.09 9.66 6.74
N ALA A 467 2.32 10.65 6.29
CA ALA A 467 2.80 12.02 6.22
C ALA A 467 3.30 12.47 7.61
N PRO A 468 4.37 13.25 7.69
CA PRO A 468 4.78 13.85 8.94
C PRO A 468 3.62 14.65 9.54
N SER A 469 3.31 14.41 10.80
CA SER A 469 2.26 15.16 11.51
C SER A 469 2.62 16.63 11.69
N GLY A 470 3.91 16.96 11.58
CA GLY A 470 4.45 18.27 11.90
C GLY A 470 4.39 18.58 13.41
N GLY A 471 4.67 19.84 13.77
CA GLY A 471 4.63 20.26 15.16
C GLY A 471 5.41 19.36 16.11
N ALA A 472 4.82 19.07 17.27
CA ALA A 472 5.50 18.30 18.33
C ALA A 472 5.72 16.82 17.99
N PHE A 473 4.95 16.25 17.07
CA PHE A 473 4.95 14.81 16.79
C PHE A 473 5.84 14.40 15.61
N GLY A 474 6.22 15.34 14.73
CA GLY A 474 7.13 15.11 13.62
C GLY A 474 6.74 13.91 12.76
N ASP A 475 7.65 12.95 12.64
CA ASP A 475 7.51 11.72 11.83
C ASP A 475 7.18 10.47 12.67
N TRP A 476 6.50 10.62 13.80
CA TRP A 476 6.21 9.53 14.73
C TRP A 476 5.65 8.27 14.05
N ALA A 477 4.77 8.42 13.05
CA ALA A 477 4.13 7.30 12.39
C ALA A 477 5.15 6.37 11.72
N SER A 478 6.09 6.92 10.95
CA SER A 478 7.16 6.14 10.35
C SER A 478 8.23 5.71 11.35
N ASN A 479 8.51 6.56 12.37
CA ASN A 479 9.53 6.28 13.36
C ASN A 479 9.14 5.22 14.40
N SER A 480 7.86 5.10 14.73
CA SER A 480 7.38 4.14 15.74
C SER A 480 7.55 2.68 15.32
N GLY A 481 7.66 2.41 14.01
CA GLY A 481 7.64 1.06 13.45
C GLY A 481 6.27 0.37 13.50
N ALA A 482 5.27 0.98 14.11
CA ALA A 482 3.94 0.41 14.28
C ALA A 482 3.18 0.24 12.97
N PHE A 483 3.54 1.01 11.95
CA PHE A 483 2.97 0.89 10.60
C PHE A 483 3.69 -0.14 9.72
N ASN A 484 4.86 -0.65 10.14
CA ASN A 484 5.57 -1.68 9.39
C ASN A 484 4.81 -2.99 9.44
N GLY A 485 4.61 -3.58 8.27
CA GLY A 485 3.91 -4.85 8.13
C GLY A 485 2.39 -4.75 8.18
N LEU A 486 1.80 -3.56 8.36
CA LEU A 486 0.38 -3.35 8.14
C LEU A 486 0.01 -3.64 6.68
N VAL A 487 -1.26 -3.94 6.45
CA VAL A 487 -1.77 -4.22 5.12
C VAL A 487 -2.48 -3.00 4.56
N PHE A 488 -2.00 -2.48 3.45
CA PHE A 488 -2.73 -1.46 2.68
C PHE A 488 -3.39 -2.08 1.45
N GLN A 489 -4.41 -1.43 0.93
CA GLN A 489 -5.16 -1.87 -0.24
C GLN A 489 -4.92 -0.94 -1.42
N ASP A 490 -4.93 -1.52 -2.62
CA ASP A 490 -4.90 -0.79 -3.88
C ASP A 490 -6.31 -0.54 -4.47
N LYS A 491 -6.39 -0.02 -5.71
CA LYS A 491 -7.67 0.26 -6.39
C LYS A 491 -8.54 -0.99 -6.64
N TYR A 492 -7.98 -2.19 -6.57
CA TYR A 492 -8.68 -3.48 -6.73
C TYR A 492 -8.95 -4.18 -5.40
N ASP A 493 -8.80 -3.46 -4.28
CA ASP A 493 -8.90 -4.00 -2.92
C ASP A 493 -7.92 -5.15 -2.63
N ARG A 494 -6.81 -5.24 -3.40
CA ARG A 494 -5.75 -6.20 -3.12
C ARG A 494 -4.90 -5.72 -1.94
N GLY A 495 -4.58 -6.61 -1.02
CA GLY A 495 -3.79 -6.28 0.15
C GLY A 495 -2.29 -6.47 -0.08
N PHE A 496 -1.51 -5.47 0.37
CA PHE A 496 -0.04 -5.47 0.28
C PHE A 496 0.56 -5.08 1.63
N ARG A 497 1.72 -5.66 1.97
CA ARG A 497 2.43 -5.28 3.17
C ARG A 497 3.12 -3.94 3.02
N LEU A 498 2.99 -3.12 4.04
CA LEU A 498 3.56 -1.79 4.10
C LEU A 498 5.00 -1.83 4.64
N ASP A 499 5.93 -1.26 3.89
CA ASP A 499 7.21 -0.77 4.38
C ASP A 499 7.08 0.73 4.65
N ALA A 500 6.73 1.07 5.89
CA ALA A 500 6.45 2.45 6.28
C ALA A 500 7.70 3.33 6.20
N GLU A 501 8.89 2.80 6.45
CA GLU A 501 10.14 3.55 6.41
C GLU A 501 10.51 3.94 4.96
N ALA A 502 10.45 2.98 4.04
CA ALA A 502 10.74 3.23 2.62
C ALA A 502 9.70 4.20 2.02
N THR A 503 8.42 4.01 2.34
CA THR A 503 7.33 4.87 1.84
C THR A 503 7.43 6.29 2.38
N ALA A 504 7.69 6.46 3.68
CA ALA A 504 7.82 7.79 4.30
C ALA A 504 9.00 8.60 3.75
N LYS A 505 10.10 7.94 3.36
CA LYS A 505 11.25 8.61 2.72
C LYS A 505 10.92 9.25 1.37
N SER A 506 9.89 8.79 0.69
CA SER A 506 9.44 9.33 -0.59
C SER A 506 8.50 10.53 -0.47
N LEU A 507 7.97 10.82 0.75
CA LEU A 507 7.04 11.91 0.97
C LEU A 507 7.74 13.27 0.99
N PRO A 508 7.10 14.36 0.49
CA PRO A 508 7.68 15.69 0.49
C PRO A 508 7.90 16.21 1.92
N LYS A 509 9.10 16.67 2.20
CA LYS A 509 9.47 17.29 3.49
C LYS A 509 9.04 18.75 3.48
N GLY A 510 8.41 19.23 4.57
CA GLY A 510 7.94 20.61 4.70
C GLY A 510 9.10 21.62 4.67
N LEU A 511 8.89 22.75 4.01
CA LEU A 511 9.90 23.79 3.81
C LEU A 511 9.74 24.95 4.80
N LEU A 512 10.84 25.53 5.27
CA LEU A 512 10.91 26.78 6.07
C LEU A 512 10.20 27.98 5.40
N GLY A 513 9.99 27.94 4.08
CA GLY A 513 9.37 29.01 3.32
C GLY A 513 8.02 29.48 3.85
N SER A 514 7.19 28.57 4.36
CA SER A 514 5.89 28.89 4.98
C SER A 514 6.05 29.65 6.33
N ARG A 515 7.12 29.37 7.07
CA ARG A 515 7.42 30.03 8.35
C ARG A 515 7.89 31.47 8.15
N VAL A 516 8.61 31.75 7.04
CA VAL A 516 9.07 33.11 6.72
C VAL A 516 7.91 34.02 6.34
N VAL A 517 6.92 33.51 5.61
CA VAL A 517 5.69 34.26 5.26
C VAL A 517 4.92 34.62 6.52
N ASP A 518 4.82 33.67 7.45
CA ASP A 518 4.11 33.88 8.74
C ASP A 518 4.85 34.89 9.64
N MET A 519 6.17 34.96 9.57
CA MET A 519 6.98 35.97 10.29
C MET A 519 6.84 37.38 9.71
N ASN A 520 6.71 37.54 8.40
CA ASN A 520 6.48 38.82 7.75
C ASN A 520 5.12 39.41 8.15
N THR A 521 4.06 38.60 8.19
CA THR A 521 2.74 39.03 8.66
C THR A 521 2.74 39.46 10.14
N ARG A 522 3.62 38.88 10.95
CA ARG A 522 3.77 39.23 12.38
C ARG A 522 4.71 40.43 12.62
N ALA A 523 5.68 40.66 11.76
CA ALA A 523 6.54 41.85 11.82
C ALA A 523 5.75 43.14 11.49
N ASP A 524 4.82 43.10 10.54
CA ASP A 524 3.91 44.21 10.23
C ASP A 524 3.00 44.57 11.42
N TRP A 525 2.77 43.63 12.34
CA TRP A 525 1.97 43.81 13.52
C TRP A 525 2.67 44.69 14.59
N ALA A 526 4.00 44.58 14.72
CA ALA A 526 4.79 45.39 15.63
C ALA A 526 4.86 46.89 15.21
N ALA A 527 4.51 47.18 13.96
CA ALA A 527 4.46 48.53 13.39
C ALA A 527 3.09 49.22 13.49
N SER A 528 2.09 48.59 14.15
CA SER A 528 0.75 49.17 14.34
C SER A 528 0.80 50.45 15.19
N GLN A 529 0.01 51.45 14.83
CA GLN A 529 -0.10 52.71 15.60
C GLN A 529 -0.79 52.44 16.96
N SER A 530 -0.09 52.60 18.07
CA SER A 530 -0.69 52.57 19.36
C SER A 530 -1.06 53.99 19.83
N ARG A 531 -2.28 54.18 20.33
CA ARG A 531 -2.72 55.36 21.05
C ARG A 531 -3.01 54.94 22.50
N ALA A 532 -2.48 55.67 23.46
CA ALA A 532 -2.71 55.40 24.86
C ALA A 532 -3.21 56.64 25.58
N ILE A 533 -4.15 56.44 26.49
CA ILE A 533 -4.68 57.45 27.41
C ILE A 533 -4.53 56.86 28.83
N ALA A 534 -4.02 57.67 29.75
CA ALA A 534 -3.98 57.34 31.16
C ALA A 534 -4.73 58.43 31.98
N VAL A 535 -5.62 57.99 32.87
CA VAL A 535 -6.39 58.85 33.77
C VAL A 535 -6.33 58.24 35.17
N GLY A 536 -5.50 58.82 36.03
CA GLY A 536 -5.21 58.24 37.34
C GLY A 536 -4.58 56.87 37.23
N ASP A 537 -5.12 55.91 37.94
CA ASP A 537 -4.64 54.52 37.96
C ASP A 537 -5.14 53.65 36.78
N LEU A 538 -5.92 54.24 35.86
CA LEU A 538 -6.46 53.60 34.69
C LEU A 538 -5.69 54.00 33.44
N SER A 539 -5.20 53.03 32.71
CA SER A 539 -4.61 53.20 31.35
C SER A 539 -5.42 52.45 30.32
N PHE A 540 -5.54 53.04 29.14
CA PHE A 540 -6.21 52.41 28.00
C PHE A 540 -5.38 52.65 26.76
N ALA A 541 -5.08 51.59 26.04
CA ALA A 541 -4.38 51.62 24.77
C ALA A 541 -5.18 50.90 23.72
N TRP A 542 -5.19 51.43 22.49
CA TRP A 542 -5.78 50.70 21.34
C TRP A 542 -4.82 50.68 20.16
N PHE A 543 -4.96 49.62 19.37
CA PHE A 543 -4.10 49.32 18.26
C PHE A 543 -4.95 49.06 17.02
N THR A 544 -4.72 49.76 15.94
CA THR A 544 -5.33 49.45 14.64
C THR A 544 -4.30 48.70 13.79
N PRO A 545 -4.50 47.40 13.56
CA PRO A 545 -3.62 46.68 12.65
C PRO A 545 -3.78 47.31 11.26
N ARG A 546 -2.67 47.51 10.53
CA ARG A 546 -2.74 47.75 9.11
C ARG A 546 -3.08 46.42 8.42
N VAL A 547 -4.27 46.35 7.89
CA VAL A 547 -4.65 45.29 6.95
C VAL A 547 -3.86 45.56 5.68
N GLN A 548 -2.91 44.71 5.33
CA GLN A 548 -2.32 44.70 4.00
C GLN A 548 -3.43 44.34 3.02
N GLU A 549 -3.90 45.29 2.21
CA GLU A 549 -4.85 45.02 1.13
C GLU A 549 -4.16 44.05 0.15
N ASP A 550 -4.54 42.79 0.22
CA ASP A 550 -4.21 41.83 -0.81
C ASP A 550 -5.03 42.21 -2.05
N ARG A 551 -4.36 42.77 -3.06
CA ARG A 551 -4.98 43.31 -4.28
C ARG A 551 -5.75 42.28 -5.10
N LEU A 552 -5.78 41.02 -4.68
CA LEU A 552 -6.41 39.91 -5.40
C LEU A 552 -7.67 39.35 -4.72
N ALA A 553 -8.06 39.85 -3.54
CA ALA A 553 -9.28 39.37 -2.87
C ALA A 553 -10.17 40.55 -2.48
N PRO A 554 -11.31 40.77 -3.13
CA PRO A 554 -12.27 41.77 -2.70
C PRO A 554 -13.13 41.25 -1.56
N TYR A 555 -12.57 40.99 -0.39
CA TYR A 555 -13.33 40.63 0.80
C TYR A 555 -13.00 41.60 1.93
N GLN A 556 -14.03 42.22 2.44
CA GLN A 556 -14.02 43.12 3.57
C GLN A 556 -13.68 42.32 4.84
N ALA A 557 -12.41 42.30 5.23
CA ALA A 557 -12.07 41.94 6.59
C ALA A 557 -12.54 43.11 7.50
N GLU A 558 -13.43 42.85 8.42
CA GLU A 558 -13.78 43.85 9.45
C GLU A 558 -12.49 44.25 10.21
N PRO A 559 -12.25 45.55 10.44
CA PRO A 559 -11.09 45.98 11.18
C PRO A 559 -11.17 45.45 12.63
N VAL A 560 -10.36 44.46 12.95
CA VAL A 560 -10.25 43.97 14.34
C VAL A 560 -9.59 45.07 15.16
N THR A 561 -10.33 45.74 15.97
CA THR A 561 -9.80 46.75 16.89
C THR A 561 -9.20 46.07 18.11
N ASN A 562 -7.87 45.97 18.16
CA ASN A 562 -7.14 45.47 19.31
C ASN A 562 -7.06 46.59 20.39
N PHE A 563 -7.30 46.22 21.62
CA PHE A 563 -7.19 47.15 22.74
C PHE A 563 -6.61 46.48 24.00
N GLN A 564 -6.06 47.29 24.86
CA GLN A 564 -5.62 46.91 26.21
C GLN A 564 -6.05 47.98 27.21
N ALA A 565 -6.57 47.55 28.34
CA ALA A 565 -6.82 48.40 29.45
C ALA A 565 -6.13 47.82 30.70
N ALA A 566 -5.57 48.69 31.52
CA ALA A 566 -4.94 48.31 32.78
C ALA A 566 -5.39 49.24 33.89
N TYR A 567 -5.66 48.68 35.07
CA TYR A 567 -6.00 49.39 36.28
C TYR A 567 -5.03 48.95 37.38
N SER A 568 -4.26 49.94 37.90
CA SER A 568 -3.32 49.70 38.99
C SER A 568 -4.00 49.98 40.33
N PHE A 569 -3.78 49.12 41.30
CA PHE A 569 -4.27 49.24 42.65
C PHE A 569 -3.14 48.99 43.66
N SER A 570 -3.37 49.24 44.94
CA SER A 570 -2.33 49.01 45.95
C SER A 570 -1.90 47.53 46.00
N GLY A 571 -0.69 47.29 45.54
CA GLY A 571 -0.08 45.96 45.52
C GLY A 571 -0.38 45.11 44.29
N GLY A 572 -1.04 45.67 43.24
CA GLY A 572 -1.31 44.88 42.04
C GLY A 572 -1.88 45.64 40.86
N GLU A 573 -2.15 44.91 39.80
CA GLU A 573 -2.69 45.43 38.55
C GLU A 573 -3.68 44.44 37.94
N VAL A 574 -4.73 44.93 37.33
CA VAL A 574 -5.65 44.17 36.47
C VAL A 574 -5.48 44.67 35.05
N GLU A 575 -5.16 43.78 34.15
CA GLU A 575 -5.08 44.06 32.72
C GLU A 575 -6.10 43.21 31.97
N PHE A 576 -6.68 43.73 30.91
CA PHE A 576 -7.50 42.96 29.98
C PHE A 576 -7.45 43.60 28.60
N GLY A 577 -7.74 42.79 27.59
CA GLY A 577 -7.68 43.30 26.24
C GLY A 577 -8.14 42.29 25.20
N ARG A 578 -7.99 42.73 23.94
CA ARG A 578 -8.19 41.90 22.77
C ARG A 578 -6.99 42.03 21.84
N GLY A 579 -6.52 40.90 21.30
CA GLY A 579 -5.33 40.87 20.45
C GLY A 579 -4.01 41.05 21.21
N GLY A 580 -2.97 41.48 20.56
CA GLY A 580 -1.57 41.72 20.91
C GLY A 580 -0.98 41.70 22.31
N GLY A 581 -1.80 41.69 23.35
CA GLY A 581 -1.32 41.60 24.71
C GLY A 581 -1.07 40.19 25.25
N ILE A 582 -1.58 39.18 24.56
CA ILE A 582 -1.52 37.78 25.01
C ILE A 582 -0.09 37.26 25.09
N SER A 583 0.80 37.76 24.25
CA SER A 583 2.24 37.41 24.30
C SER A 583 2.91 37.77 25.64
N ARG A 584 2.30 38.63 26.44
CA ARG A 584 2.76 38.95 27.80
C ARG A 584 2.30 37.93 28.84
N LEU A 585 1.29 37.13 28.54
CA LEU A 585 0.73 36.15 29.46
C LEU A 585 1.50 34.84 29.51
N ALA A 586 2.24 34.52 28.45
CA ALA A 586 3.05 33.32 28.36
C ALA A 586 4.41 33.70 27.74
N PRO A 587 5.33 34.17 28.58
CA PRO A 587 6.56 34.84 28.12
C PRO A 587 7.70 33.95 27.65
N VAL A 588 7.48 32.76 27.20
CA VAL A 588 8.52 32.05 26.43
C VAL A 588 8.54 32.59 25.00
N VAL A 589 9.19 33.74 24.83
CA VAL A 589 9.38 34.35 23.51
C VAL A 589 10.59 33.73 22.86
N THR A 590 10.38 32.73 22.08
CA THR A 590 11.32 32.40 21.01
C THR A 590 11.11 33.40 19.87
N LEU A 591 12.17 33.84 19.26
CA LEU A 591 12.15 34.73 18.07
C LEU A 591 11.52 34.01 16.87
N PHE A 592 11.65 32.70 16.78
CA PHE A 592 10.82 31.83 15.98
C PHE A 592 9.58 31.49 16.78
N ASN A 593 8.54 32.23 16.56
CA ASN A 593 7.23 31.86 17.07
C ASN A 593 6.77 30.55 16.41
N GLU A 594 7.13 29.42 17.00
CA GLU A 594 6.24 28.30 16.85
C GLU A 594 4.88 28.68 17.42
N PRO A 595 3.78 28.28 16.80
CA PRO A 595 2.48 28.36 17.42
C PRO A 595 2.47 27.45 18.67
N GLY A 596 3.13 27.89 19.73
CA GLY A 596 2.81 27.44 21.06
C GLY A 596 1.43 28.00 21.37
N ILE A 597 0.63 27.29 22.17
CA ILE A 597 -0.74 27.69 22.49
C ILE A 597 -0.80 29.18 22.89
N GLY A 598 0.21 29.73 23.59
CA GLY A 598 0.27 31.15 23.90
C GLY A 598 0.42 32.10 22.70
N ASN A 599 1.01 31.70 21.61
CA ASN A 599 1.20 32.51 20.40
C ASN A 599 0.09 32.39 19.38
N ALA A 600 -0.69 31.29 19.42
CA ALA A 600 -1.85 31.10 18.60
C ALA A 600 -2.97 32.12 18.88
N PHE A 601 -3.03 32.67 20.07
CA PHE A 601 -3.96 33.72 20.46
C PHE A 601 -3.56 35.14 20.04
N SER A 602 -2.61 35.34 19.19
CA SER A 602 -1.91 36.62 19.01
C SER A 602 -2.67 37.72 18.28
N THR A 603 -3.76 37.42 17.58
CA THR A 603 -4.38 38.40 16.66
C THR A 603 -5.84 38.74 16.93
N SER A 604 -6.64 37.86 17.49
CA SER A 604 -8.09 38.07 17.67
C SER A 604 -8.64 37.73 19.06
N GLY A 605 -7.90 37.00 19.89
CA GLY A 605 -8.33 36.50 21.18
C GLY A 605 -8.54 37.60 22.25
N SER A 606 -9.46 37.36 23.16
CA SER A 606 -9.67 38.19 24.36
C SER A 606 -8.85 37.61 25.52
N TRP A 607 -8.29 38.47 26.35
CA TRP A 607 -7.46 38.05 27.46
C TRP A 607 -7.64 38.95 28.69
N ALA A 608 -7.33 38.38 29.85
CA ALA A 608 -7.27 39.09 31.11
C ALA A 608 -6.14 38.55 31.98
N ARG A 609 -5.52 39.45 32.76
CA ARG A 609 -4.50 39.16 33.77
C ARG A 609 -4.75 39.94 35.03
N VAL A 610 -4.57 39.29 36.16
CA VAL A 610 -4.53 39.93 37.48
C VAL A 610 -3.15 39.64 38.07
N SER A 611 -2.41 40.70 38.35
CA SER A 611 -1.07 40.62 38.96
C SER A 611 -1.16 41.20 40.36
N HIS A 612 -0.64 40.48 41.34
CA HIS A 612 -0.60 40.93 42.72
C HIS A 612 0.72 40.60 43.40
N GLU A 613 1.27 41.61 44.08
CA GLU A 613 2.46 41.43 44.91
C GLU A 613 2.10 40.68 46.19
N ILE A 614 2.78 39.57 46.42
CA ILE A 614 2.64 38.76 47.64
C ILE A 614 3.87 38.91 48.54
N GLU A 615 3.92 38.21 49.66
CA GLU A 615 5.04 38.30 50.59
C GLU A 615 6.39 37.97 49.91
N PHE A 616 7.48 38.55 50.44
CA PHE A 616 8.86 38.40 49.99
C PHE A 616 9.18 39.03 48.64
N GLY A 617 8.38 39.98 48.15
CA GLY A 617 8.55 40.64 46.85
C GLY A 617 8.37 39.70 45.66
N LEU A 618 7.54 38.71 45.85
CA LEU A 618 7.05 37.86 44.79
C LEU A 618 5.78 38.42 44.17
N THR A 619 5.60 38.26 42.90
CA THR A 619 4.38 38.63 42.17
C THR A 619 3.65 37.37 41.73
N MET A 620 2.38 37.27 42.01
CA MET A 620 1.51 36.21 41.48
C MET A 620 0.64 36.79 40.39
N ASP A 621 0.65 36.08 39.24
CA ASP A 621 -0.19 36.42 38.10
C ASP A 621 -1.25 35.31 37.90
N LEU A 622 -2.50 35.71 37.72
CA LEU A 622 -3.60 34.88 37.24
C LEU A 622 -3.95 35.39 35.83
N PHE A 623 -4.04 34.51 34.87
CA PHE A 623 -4.31 34.90 33.49
C PHE A 623 -5.28 33.93 32.78
N THR A 624 -6.02 34.49 31.86
CA THR A 624 -6.90 33.73 30.97
C THR A 624 -6.90 34.37 29.59
N ALA A 625 -7.02 33.56 28.59
CA ALA A 625 -7.22 33.98 27.20
C ALA A 625 -8.19 33.02 26.48
N THR A 626 -8.99 33.57 25.58
CA THR A 626 -9.96 32.78 24.79
C THR A 626 -10.03 33.30 23.37
N GLU A 627 -10.09 32.38 22.42
CA GLU A 627 -10.38 32.61 21.04
C GLU A 627 -11.46 31.60 20.63
N GLU A 628 -12.05 31.70 19.41
CA GLU A 628 -13.19 30.83 19.02
C GLU A 628 -12.99 29.34 19.31
N THR A 629 -11.80 28.82 19.04
CA THR A 629 -11.45 27.39 19.14
C THR A 629 -10.39 27.09 20.19
N ARG A 630 -9.94 28.13 20.95
CA ARG A 630 -8.78 27.98 21.86
C ARG A 630 -9.04 28.64 23.20
N SER A 631 -8.53 28.00 24.25
CA SER A 631 -8.55 28.59 25.60
C SER A 631 -7.21 28.40 26.31
N LEU A 632 -6.85 29.33 27.15
CA LEU A 632 -5.68 29.30 28.03
C LEU A 632 -6.02 29.90 29.37
N THR A 633 -5.71 29.23 30.47
CA THR A 633 -5.85 29.75 31.83
C THR A 633 -4.66 29.28 32.64
N GLY A 634 -4.12 30.16 33.47
CA GLY A 634 -2.94 29.79 34.25
C GLY A 634 -2.67 30.68 35.44
N VAL A 635 -1.73 30.22 36.23
CA VAL A 635 -1.13 30.97 37.34
C VAL A 635 0.37 30.92 37.25
N SER A 636 1.02 32.03 37.51
CA SER A 636 2.48 32.06 37.64
C SER A 636 2.90 32.86 38.87
N VAL A 637 4.06 32.53 39.40
CA VAL A 637 4.71 33.24 40.51
C VAL A 637 6.13 33.58 40.07
N GLY A 638 6.48 34.83 40.24
CA GLY A 638 7.80 35.30 39.84
C GLY A 638 8.35 36.37 40.81
N ARG A 639 9.60 36.74 40.55
CA ARG A 639 10.23 37.86 41.22
C ARG A 639 11.07 38.65 40.23
N ASP A 640 10.87 39.92 40.20
CA ASP A 640 11.66 40.84 39.43
C ASP A 640 12.65 41.61 40.36
N ALA A 641 13.93 41.46 40.11
CA ALA A 641 14.99 42.16 40.80
C ALA A 641 15.81 42.98 39.80
N ARG A 642 16.63 43.93 40.30
CA ARG A 642 17.37 44.88 39.46
C ARG A 642 18.22 44.22 38.31
N PHE A 643 18.70 43.01 38.52
CA PHE A 643 19.64 42.34 37.62
C PHE A 643 19.19 40.94 37.21
N TRP A 644 18.09 40.48 37.72
CA TRP A 644 17.53 39.18 37.39
C TRP A 644 16.04 39.13 37.63
N SER A 645 15.36 38.31 36.88
CA SER A 645 13.97 37.91 37.16
C SER A 645 13.83 36.41 36.99
N PHE A 646 12.89 35.83 37.67
CA PHE A 646 12.46 34.45 37.40
C PHE A 646 10.93 34.39 37.54
N ARG A 647 10.35 33.41 36.81
CA ARG A 647 8.92 33.11 36.90
C ARG A 647 8.71 31.62 36.74
N ALA A 648 7.85 31.03 37.57
CA ALA A 648 7.38 29.65 37.44
C ALA A 648 5.88 29.66 37.32
N GLY A 649 5.32 28.85 36.45
CA GLY A 649 3.88 28.83 36.15
C GLY A 649 3.34 27.47 35.87
N ILE A 650 2.02 27.37 36.06
CA ILE A 650 1.21 26.27 35.57
C ILE A 650 0.03 26.84 34.78
N SER A 651 -0.23 26.25 33.63
CA SER A 651 -1.34 26.65 32.77
C SER A 651 -2.06 25.47 32.18
N SER A 652 -3.35 25.62 31.94
CA SER A 652 -4.16 24.68 31.18
C SER A 652 -4.60 25.36 29.89
N ALA A 653 -4.50 24.64 28.79
CA ALA A 653 -4.88 25.14 27.48
C ALA A 653 -5.64 24.06 26.69
N SER A 654 -6.55 24.51 25.84
CA SER A 654 -7.23 23.66 24.86
C SER A 654 -7.13 24.28 23.48
N ASP A 655 -7.04 23.41 22.48
CA ASP A 655 -7.06 23.75 21.06
C ASP A 655 -8.02 22.78 20.36
N GLU A 656 -9.03 23.30 19.67
CA GLU A 656 -10.03 22.51 18.94
C GLU A 656 -9.70 22.38 17.44
N GLU A 657 -8.63 23.01 16.95
CA GLU A 657 -8.24 22.99 15.54
C GLU A 657 -6.97 22.18 15.27
N THR A 658 -6.06 22.08 16.24
CA THR A 658 -4.79 21.40 16.02
C THR A 658 -4.34 20.59 17.23
N ALA A 659 -3.70 19.48 16.98
CA ALA A 659 -2.99 18.73 18.00
C ALA A 659 -1.56 19.25 18.13
N LEU A 660 -1.35 20.31 18.95
CA LEU A 660 -0.03 20.90 19.22
C LEU A 660 0.71 21.41 17.97
N GLY A 661 -0.02 22.03 17.05
CA GLY A 661 0.54 22.55 15.79
C GLY A 661 0.78 21.49 14.72
N GLY A 662 0.37 20.25 14.97
CA GLY A 662 0.37 19.15 14.02
C GLY A 662 -1.05 18.72 13.65
N SER A 663 -1.23 17.96 12.58
CA SER A 663 -2.50 17.37 12.19
C SER A 663 -2.46 15.86 12.43
N LEU A 664 -3.35 15.40 13.33
CA LEU A 664 -3.67 13.99 13.51
C LEU A 664 -5.06 13.65 12.92
N GLN A 665 -5.77 14.67 12.39
CA GLN A 665 -7.18 14.72 12.02
C GLN A 665 -7.62 13.57 11.13
N ASN A 666 -6.94 13.34 10.04
CA ASN A 666 -7.41 12.41 9.03
C ASN A 666 -7.01 10.94 9.30
N ARG A 667 -6.41 10.65 10.46
CA ARG A 667 -5.86 9.32 10.77
C ARG A 667 -6.68 8.53 11.78
N PHE A 668 -7.35 9.21 12.72
CA PHE A 668 -7.95 8.54 13.88
C PHE A 668 -9.39 9.01 14.19
N GLY A 669 -10.05 9.72 13.27
CA GLY A 669 -11.42 10.25 13.44
C GLY A 669 -11.49 11.75 13.71
N GLU A 670 -12.69 12.26 14.03
CA GLU A 670 -13.04 13.69 14.00
C GLU A 670 -12.40 14.60 15.06
N THR A 671 -11.42 14.17 15.84
CA THR A 671 -10.97 14.97 16.97
C THR A 671 -9.56 15.52 16.79
N ASP A 672 -9.51 16.79 16.38
CA ASP A 672 -8.31 17.63 16.50
C ASP A 672 -8.25 18.41 17.80
N GLN A 673 -8.98 17.98 18.80
CA GLN A 673 -8.95 18.63 20.11
C GLN A 673 -7.71 18.16 20.87
N ALA A 674 -6.99 19.13 21.44
CA ALA A 674 -5.94 18.86 22.38
C ALA A 674 -6.18 19.63 23.68
N ALA A 675 -6.11 18.95 24.80
CA ALA A 675 -6.05 19.56 26.12
C ALA A 675 -4.64 19.39 26.69
N MET A 676 -4.11 20.46 27.27
CA MET A 676 -2.72 20.47 27.74
C MET A 676 -2.62 21.10 29.12
N THR A 677 -1.83 20.48 29.99
CA THR A 677 -1.40 21.13 31.27
C THR A 677 0.13 21.33 31.20
N ALA A 678 0.52 22.60 31.22
CA ALA A 678 1.90 23.00 31.05
C ALA A 678 2.52 23.55 32.33
N TYR A 679 3.76 23.22 32.58
CA TYR A 679 4.61 23.71 33.65
C TYR A 679 5.75 24.52 33.03
N SER A 680 5.87 25.80 33.38
CA SER A 680 6.84 26.71 32.83
C SER A 680 7.83 27.23 33.88
N LEU A 681 9.06 27.42 33.43
CA LEU A 681 10.13 28.08 34.21
C LEU A 681 10.87 29.05 33.31
N GLU A 682 11.01 30.30 33.75
CA GLU A 682 11.66 31.35 32.99
C GLU A 682 12.63 32.14 33.87
N GLY A 683 13.66 32.64 33.24
CA GLY A 683 14.66 33.48 33.91
C GLY A 683 15.30 34.48 32.98
N GLU A 684 15.53 35.65 33.52
CA GLU A 684 16.33 36.70 32.89
C GLU A 684 17.44 37.14 33.82
N TRP A 685 18.63 37.38 33.29
CA TRP A 685 19.77 37.83 34.04
C TRP A 685 20.53 38.92 33.27
N ASN A 686 20.72 40.08 33.91
CA ASN A 686 21.42 41.22 33.34
C ASN A 686 22.61 41.63 34.22
N PRO A 687 23.70 40.87 34.26
CA PRO A 687 24.77 40.98 35.22
C PRO A 687 25.54 42.32 35.11
N PHE A 688 25.58 42.93 33.92
CA PHE A 688 26.39 44.13 33.68
C PHE A 688 25.58 45.32 33.16
N GLY A 689 24.24 45.27 33.19
CA GLY A 689 23.39 46.33 32.66
C GLY A 689 23.41 46.54 31.16
N ARG A 690 24.19 45.73 30.41
CA ARG A 690 24.33 45.77 28.95
C ARG A 690 24.09 44.41 28.28
N LEU A 691 24.35 43.34 28.98
CA LEU A 691 24.09 41.98 28.49
C LEU A 691 22.90 41.41 29.21
N THR A 692 21.87 41.08 28.47
CA THR A 692 20.72 40.35 28.98
C THR A 692 20.78 38.90 28.51
N LEU A 693 20.77 37.98 29.46
CA LEU A 693 20.64 36.55 29.24
C LEU A 693 19.21 36.12 29.61
N ASN A 694 18.55 35.42 28.75
CA ASN A 694 17.20 34.87 28.98
C ASN A 694 17.18 33.37 28.75
N SER A 695 16.35 32.68 29.52
CA SER A 695 16.11 31.26 29.36
C SER A 695 14.65 30.94 29.69
N GLY A 696 14.10 29.98 29.01
CA GLY A 696 12.77 29.46 29.23
C GLY A 696 12.70 27.95 29.00
N MET A 697 11.91 27.26 29.80
CA MET A 697 11.64 25.84 29.67
C MET A 697 10.17 25.59 30.00
N GLU A 698 9.55 24.75 29.22
CA GLU A 698 8.19 24.31 29.47
C GLU A 698 8.09 22.80 29.23
N MET A 699 7.40 22.11 30.14
CA MET A 699 6.98 20.72 29.99
C MET A 699 5.48 20.66 30.10
N ALA A 700 4.83 19.83 29.28
CA ALA A 700 3.39 19.70 29.32
C ALA A 700 2.95 18.25 29.19
N SER A 701 1.95 17.87 29.99
CA SER A 701 1.13 16.70 29.72
C SER A 701 0.04 17.06 28.73
N VAL A 702 -0.25 16.16 27.81
CA VAL A 702 -1.22 16.36 26.73
C VAL A 702 -2.26 15.25 26.77
N ASP A 703 -3.51 15.62 26.59
CA ASP A 703 -4.63 14.73 26.38
C ASP A 703 -5.24 15.02 25.00
N LEU A 704 -5.50 13.98 24.22
CA LEU A 704 -6.14 14.05 22.90
C LEU A 704 -7.53 13.40 23.01
N PRO A 705 -8.59 14.16 23.32
CA PRO A 705 -9.93 13.61 23.47
C PRO A 705 -10.38 12.90 22.19
N GLY A 706 -10.98 11.70 22.34
CA GLY A 706 -11.46 10.90 21.21
C GLY A 706 -10.42 9.96 20.58
N VAL A 707 -9.19 9.99 21.06
CA VAL A 707 -8.12 9.08 20.65
C VAL A 707 -7.60 8.33 21.88
N ASP A 708 -7.41 7.02 21.78
CA ASP A 708 -6.86 6.23 22.88
C ASP A 708 -5.34 6.49 23.01
N THR A 709 -4.99 7.46 23.85
CA THR A 709 -3.61 7.86 24.09
C THR A 709 -3.25 7.77 25.56
N GLN A 710 -1.98 7.51 25.85
CA GLN A 710 -1.47 7.40 27.22
C GLN A 710 -0.17 8.19 27.38
N ASP A 711 -0.06 8.86 28.52
CA ASP A 711 1.17 9.49 29.05
C ASP A 711 1.92 10.38 28.05
N ILE A 712 1.19 11.23 27.30
CA ILE A 712 1.85 12.14 26.35
C ILE A 712 2.50 13.29 27.13
N TRP A 713 3.81 13.41 27.00
CA TRP A 713 4.60 14.50 27.51
C TRP A 713 5.34 15.21 26.39
N THR A 714 5.31 16.54 26.44
CA THR A 714 6.04 17.38 25.51
C THR A 714 6.97 18.32 26.24
N SER A 715 8.05 18.74 25.57
CA SER A 715 9.00 19.74 26.06
C SER A 715 9.29 20.82 25.03
N ARG A 716 9.59 22.04 25.48
CA ARG A 716 10.24 23.10 24.70
C ARG A 716 11.18 23.87 25.58
N TRP A 717 12.24 24.44 25.01
CA TRP A 717 13.13 25.32 25.74
C TRP A 717 13.83 26.34 24.83
N SER A 718 14.30 27.44 25.43
CA SER A 718 15.10 28.43 24.75
C SER A 718 16.15 29.07 25.67
N VAL A 719 17.26 29.45 25.07
CA VAL A 719 18.32 30.26 25.74
C VAL A 719 18.72 31.37 24.79
N GLY A 720 18.78 32.58 25.27
CA GLY A 720 19.13 33.75 24.48
C GLY A 720 20.07 34.71 25.17
N ALA A 721 20.73 35.55 24.39
CA ALA A 721 21.59 36.63 24.81
C ALA A 721 21.31 37.86 23.96
N THR A 722 21.15 39.03 24.60
CA THR A 722 20.98 40.30 23.90
C THR A 722 21.99 41.30 24.41
N HIS A 723 22.70 41.94 23.50
CA HIS A 723 23.70 42.95 23.82
C HIS A 723 23.52 44.21 22.96
N PRO A 724 23.53 45.42 23.53
CA PRO A 724 23.56 46.65 22.76
C PRO A 724 24.79 46.71 21.86
N ALA A 725 24.61 46.99 20.58
CA ALA A 725 25.67 47.04 19.58
C ALA A 725 25.43 48.23 18.64
N GLY A 726 26.33 49.24 18.71
CA GLY A 726 26.19 50.43 17.90
C GLY A 726 24.86 51.16 18.13
N PRO A 727 24.12 51.52 17.07
CA PRO A 727 22.80 52.15 17.14
C PRO A 727 21.65 51.19 17.48
N GLY A 728 21.95 49.95 17.81
CA GLY A 728 20.95 48.90 17.98
C GLY A 728 21.29 47.86 19.04
N ALA A 729 20.71 46.71 18.90
CA ALA A 729 20.94 45.53 19.74
C ALA A 729 21.09 44.26 18.90
N LEU A 730 22.07 43.48 19.25
CA LEU A 730 22.32 42.16 18.70
C LEU A 730 21.76 41.10 19.65
N SER A 731 20.92 40.23 19.15
CA SER A 731 20.40 39.10 19.90
C SER A 731 20.82 37.80 19.24
N PHE A 732 21.09 36.80 20.06
CA PHE A 732 21.32 35.42 19.67
C PHE A 732 20.44 34.52 20.50
N VAL A 733 19.76 33.56 19.87
CA VAL A 733 18.86 32.59 20.52
C VAL A 733 19.13 31.19 20.01
N VAL A 734 19.13 30.24 20.92
CA VAL A 734 19.07 28.81 20.64
C VAL A 734 17.79 28.28 21.26
N ALA A 735 16.98 27.57 20.48
CA ALA A 735 15.69 27.06 20.95
C ALA A 735 15.40 25.66 20.42
N GLN A 736 14.70 24.91 21.24
CA GLN A 736 14.04 23.69 20.81
C GLN A 736 12.54 23.99 20.76
N PRO A 737 11.93 23.89 19.58
CA PRO A 737 10.47 23.87 19.45
C PRO A 737 9.82 22.75 20.27
N ARG A 738 8.50 22.81 20.47
CA ARG A 738 7.78 21.77 21.21
C ARG A 738 7.96 20.43 20.55
N ARG A 739 8.33 19.41 21.33
CA ARG A 739 8.58 18.05 20.92
C ARG A 739 7.88 17.08 21.85
N ALA A 740 7.27 16.01 21.31
CA ALA A 740 6.82 14.88 22.08
C ALA A 740 8.01 14.06 22.60
N GLU A 741 8.17 13.99 23.92
CA GLU A 741 9.25 13.26 24.58
C GLU A 741 8.82 11.86 25.01
N ALA A 742 7.52 11.66 25.22
CA ALA A 742 6.90 10.38 25.57
C ALA A 742 5.44 10.37 25.12
N GLY A 743 4.83 9.20 25.11
CA GLY A 743 3.43 8.96 24.87
C GLY A 743 3.22 7.83 23.89
N THR A 744 2.06 7.18 24.02
CA THR A 744 1.61 6.13 23.11
C THR A 744 0.20 6.39 22.61
N ILE A 745 -0.12 5.85 21.44
CA ILE A 745 -1.44 5.87 20.83
C ILE A 745 -1.84 4.43 20.49
N ARG A 746 -3.11 4.07 20.73
CA ARG A 746 -3.68 2.79 20.30
C ARG A 746 -4.74 3.00 19.25
N PHE A 747 -4.75 2.18 18.25
CA PHE A 747 -5.72 2.21 17.16
C PHE A 747 -5.89 0.84 16.52
N LEU A 748 -7.07 0.59 15.95
CA LEU A 748 -7.31 -0.58 15.13
C LEU A 748 -6.61 -0.40 13.78
N ALA A 749 -5.82 -1.38 13.38
CA ALA A 749 -5.08 -1.35 12.12
C ALA A 749 -5.14 -2.70 11.38
N PRO A 750 -5.04 -2.68 10.05
CA PRO A 750 -5.06 -3.88 9.21
C PRO A 750 -3.73 -4.62 9.34
N THR A 751 -3.70 -5.73 10.07
CA THR A 751 -2.49 -6.51 10.37
C THR A 751 -2.34 -7.77 9.53
N GLY A 752 -3.38 -8.17 8.80
CA GLY A 752 -3.37 -9.38 7.97
C GLY A 752 -4.53 -9.44 7.01
N ILE A 753 -4.59 -10.56 6.28
CA ILE A 753 -5.67 -10.92 5.36
C ILE A 753 -6.04 -12.36 5.65
N ASP A 754 -7.32 -12.68 5.68
CA ASP A 754 -7.79 -14.06 5.82
C ASP A 754 -7.81 -14.81 4.48
N ASP A 755 -8.17 -16.11 4.52
CA ASP A 755 -8.24 -16.97 3.32
C ASP A 755 -9.30 -16.54 2.29
N ARG A 756 -10.16 -15.58 2.65
CA ARG A 756 -11.18 -15.01 1.77
C ARG A 756 -10.78 -13.66 1.20
N GLY A 757 -9.62 -13.15 1.60
CA GLY A 757 -9.14 -11.82 1.22
C GLY A 757 -9.70 -10.69 2.10
N GLU A 758 -10.38 -10.99 3.21
CA GLU A 758 -10.88 -9.99 4.13
C GLU A 758 -9.77 -9.46 5.03
N ILE A 759 -9.77 -8.17 5.26
CA ILE A 759 -8.76 -7.50 6.10
C ILE A 759 -8.98 -7.84 7.57
N LEU A 760 -7.97 -8.42 8.19
CA LEU A 760 -7.93 -8.66 9.64
C LEU A 760 -7.40 -7.43 10.35
N GLN A 761 -8.18 -6.91 11.28
CA GLN A 761 -7.78 -5.76 12.10
C GLN A 761 -7.37 -6.22 13.50
N SER A 762 -6.36 -5.54 14.06
CA SER A 762 -5.89 -5.75 15.44
C SER A 762 -5.57 -4.41 16.09
N ASP A 763 -5.60 -4.38 17.42
CA ASP A 763 -5.11 -3.25 18.18
C ASP A 763 -3.59 -3.11 18.01
N VAL A 764 -3.16 -1.94 17.57
CA VAL A 764 -1.75 -1.56 17.42
C VAL A 764 -1.45 -0.43 18.37
N GLU A 765 -0.31 -0.52 19.07
CA GLU A 765 0.21 0.54 19.92
C GLU A 765 1.45 1.17 19.27
N ALA A 766 1.45 2.49 19.17
CA ALA A 766 2.53 3.24 18.56
C ALA A 766 3.07 4.32 19.51
N GLY A 767 4.38 4.49 19.55
CA GLY A 767 5.02 5.60 20.24
C GLY A 767 4.86 6.90 19.47
N LEU A 768 4.54 7.99 20.16
CA LEU A 768 4.33 9.31 19.55
C LEU A 768 5.61 10.17 19.44
N THR A 769 6.76 9.60 19.76
CA THR A 769 8.04 10.32 19.76
C THR A 769 8.62 10.43 18.35
N PRO A 770 8.95 11.63 17.84
CA PRO A 770 9.58 11.80 16.55
C PRO A 770 11.04 11.32 16.54
N SER A 771 11.57 11.02 15.35
CA SER A 771 12.92 10.44 15.16
C SER A 771 14.06 11.40 15.50
N GLY A 772 13.83 12.70 15.34
CA GLY A 772 14.85 13.74 15.52
C GLY A 772 14.54 14.73 16.63
N ARG A 773 15.40 15.71 16.74
CA ARG A 773 15.26 16.85 17.65
C ARG A 773 15.64 18.13 16.91
N GLN A 774 14.64 18.94 16.62
CA GLN A 774 14.87 20.25 15.99
C GLN A 774 15.58 21.19 16.97
N ILE A 775 16.63 21.85 16.53
CA ILE A 775 17.27 22.96 17.24
C ILE A 775 17.35 24.12 16.27
N ASP A 776 16.83 25.28 16.71
CA ASP A 776 16.83 26.50 15.96
C ASP A 776 17.90 27.45 16.53
N TYR A 777 18.71 27.97 15.67
CA TYR A 777 19.72 28.98 15.97
C TYR A 777 19.31 30.25 15.27
N GLU A 778 19.22 31.36 15.99
CA GLU A 778 18.82 32.64 15.42
C GLU A 778 19.74 33.74 15.86
N THR A 779 20.10 34.60 14.90
CA THR A 779 20.79 35.86 15.14
C THR A 779 19.96 36.99 14.58
N ARG A 780 19.75 38.02 15.38
CA ARG A 780 18.98 39.19 14.99
C ARG A 780 19.73 40.47 15.39
N TYR A 781 19.89 41.40 14.46
CA TYR A 781 20.38 42.75 14.75
C TYR A 781 19.28 43.77 14.42
N ARG A 782 18.74 44.39 15.45
CA ARG A 782 17.73 45.45 15.33
C ARG A 782 18.38 46.81 15.65
N PHE A 783 18.21 47.79 14.76
CA PHE A 783 18.91 49.06 14.85
C PHE A 783 18.04 50.23 14.37
N THR A 784 18.34 51.44 14.88
CA THR A 784 17.76 52.68 14.40
C THR A 784 18.59 53.24 13.27
N LEU A 785 17.97 53.55 12.11
CA LEU A 785 18.62 54.12 10.94
C LEU A 785 18.75 55.65 11.06
N PHE A 786 17.63 56.35 11.04
CA PHE A 786 17.53 57.80 11.21
C PHE A 786 16.08 58.18 11.54
N GLY A 787 15.89 59.15 12.47
CA GLY A 787 14.56 59.54 12.95
C GLY A 787 13.78 58.34 13.48
N ASP A 788 12.60 58.12 12.95
CA ASP A 788 11.72 57.03 13.35
C ASP A 788 11.89 55.73 12.51
N TRP A 789 12.92 55.67 11.66
CA TRP A 789 13.23 54.51 10.85
C TRP A 789 14.02 53.49 11.67
N THR A 790 13.55 52.27 11.67
CA THR A 790 14.22 51.12 12.26
C THR A 790 14.53 50.06 11.22
N GLY A 791 15.63 49.36 11.39
CA GLY A 791 16.02 48.21 10.53
C GLY A 791 16.21 46.98 11.38
N GLU A 792 15.97 45.87 10.77
CA GLU A 792 16.22 44.54 11.32
C GLU A 792 16.91 43.66 10.29
N ALA A 793 17.99 43.02 10.68
CA ALA A 793 18.66 41.99 9.90
C ALA A 793 18.70 40.72 10.73
N SER A 794 18.26 39.63 10.17
CA SER A 794 18.15 38.37 10.89
C SER A 794 18.59 37.19 10.03
N ALA A 795 19.16 36.19 10.67
CA ALA A 795 19.49 34.91 10.05
C ALA A 795 19.13 33.77 11.01
N ALA A 796 18.68 32.68 10.45
CA ALA A 796 18.32 31.51 11.19
C ALA A 796 18.74 30.20 10.52
N LEU A 797 19.07 29.22 11.35
CA LEU A 797 19.39 27.85 10.96
C LEU A 797 18.55 26.91 11.84
N SER A 798 17.86 25.99 11.21
CA SER A 798 17.14 24.90 11.86
C SER A 798 17.77 23.57 11.53
N THR A 799 18.17 22.82 12.54
CA THR A 799 18.67 21.45 12.37
C THR A 799 17.54 20.46 12.66
N SER A 800 17.47 19.38 11.86
CA SER A 800 16.39 18.37 11.96
C SER A 800 14.98 19.00 12.00
N PRO A 801 14.60 19.83 11.02
CA PRO A 801 13.31 20.50 10.98
C PRO A 801 12.16 19.52 11.16
N ASN A 802 11.10 19.98 11.84
CA ASN A 802 9.94 19.19 12.25
C ASN A 802 10.29 17.97 13.12
N HIS A 803 11.42 18.00 13.82
CA HIS A 803 11.93 16.87 14.62
C HIS A 803 12.18 15.58 13.84
N ILE A 804 12.50 15.68 12.54
CA ILE A 804 12.76 14.55 11.66
C ILE A 804 14.25 14.35 11.49
N SER A 805 14.75 13.19 11.88
CA SER A 805 16.16 12.82 11.69
C SER A 805 16.51 12.73 10.20
N GLY A 806 17.64 13.35 9.82
CA GLY A 806 18.10 13.32 8.42
C GLY A 806 17.25 14.13 7.43
N SER A 807 16.35 15.02 7.90
CA SER A 807 15.58 15.92 7.04
C SER A 807 16.43 16.97 6.31
N GLY A 808 17.70 17.08 6.67
CA GLY A 808 18.57 18.16 6.21
C GLY A 808 18.37 19.45 7.03
N ASP A 809 19.41 20.28 7.09
CA ASP A 809 19.33 21.55 7.79
C ASP A 809 18.71 22.61 6.88
N GLU A 810 17.90 23.50 7.46
CA GLU A 810 17.27 24.60 6.76
C GLU A 810 17.80 25.93 7.27
N SER A 811 18.06 26.89 6.37
CA SER A 811 18.55 28.21 6.73
C SER A 811 17.80 29.30 6.00
N VAL A 812 17.62 30.44 6.67
CA VAL A 812 16.99 31.61 6.10
C VAL A 812 17.70 32.90 6.61
N ALA A 813 17.72 33.92 5.78
CA ALA A 813 18.14 35.24 6.15
C ALA A 813 17.19 36.28 5.58
N TRP A 814 16.90 37.32 6.36
CA TRP A 814 16.01 38.40 5.89
C TRP A 814 16.46 39.76 6.41
N PHE A 815 16.00 40.78 5.74
CA PHE A 815 16.22 42.17 6.11
C PHE A 815 14.91 42.94 5.99
N ALA A 816 14.57 43.67 7.04
CA ALA A 816 13.37 44.48 7.08
C ALA A 816 13.69 45.93 7.46
N VAL A 817 12.99 46.89 6.90
CA VAL A 817 13.04 48.30 7.26
C VAL A 817 11.62 48.82 7.48
N GLY A 818 11.40 49.48 8.58
CA GLY A 818 10.13 50.08 8.94
C GLY A 818 10.28 51.47 9.50
N THR A 819 9.22 52.27 9.44
CA THR A 819 9.18 53.60 10.04
C THR A 819 7.87 53.77 10.80
N LYS A 820 7.91 54.50 11.92
CA LYS A 820 6.70 54.95 12.60
C LYS A 820 6.26 56.26 11.92
N TRP A 821 5.05 56.23 11.41
CA TRP A 821 4.41 57.42 10.85
C TRP A 821 3.56 58.14 11.92
#